data_30c0cf2828f1b86e044039d86270c70d
#
_entry.id   30c0cf2828f1b86e044039d86270c70d
#
_cell.length_a   1.000
_cell.length_b   1.000
_cell.length_c   1.000
_cell.angle_alpha   90.00
_cell.angle_beta   90.00
_cell.angle_gamma   90.00
#
_symmetry.space_group_name_H-M   'P 1'
#
loop_
_entity.id
_entity.type
_entity.pdbx_description
1 polymer ?
#
loop_
_entity_poly.entity_id
_entity_poly.type
_entity_poly.pdbx_seq_one_letter_code
_entity_poly.pdbx_strand_id
1 'polypeptide(L)'
;VVGAAILALGFPGRATGSLGLAMIGGALGIAVLVVWPRLPDFVREPPDATATAVVIAVIAVVGVAVFGDAMTGSPDWQMGDWGPQRAVLSHVMPGLPGLDLPVWNQAVSTGDAPLELYPSLAYLVTGYVALGLGLTHDLPLALMIVAVIVHVAIALATAAIAIQVAPRPIALLIGLATLVDSGAVSHGGTVGLFRWALLHSALALAWSAIAALGVLAALRRPRLAASATIWIATAIAAIAHPAGLIAGVAALVALAAVAALASDVPPRRALAAAGHVGLGIALGAWVWMPLAARLYAYGQHFPNPLRPPARLLEDLLAWPSPVTAFAALEYAGYFGMLAALASRRARAVFVGAVGFVLLLGLCDAPYLALGLAPGPGVARLGTERLAQLARPFVWAAAGYGLAIFVGHARTAWRGATRRRQLIGAAILGLVAGATLRALPDLWSSVSDRASAETRVVAPDPLGRAELTRWAAERARSIAPDAWARALFEEDTHEHFHLTAVTGLPTFHLAPQPDLLLRERIEDSSEASLRRFNVRWVVGVGRSPSLGDPASEKQFGTFRVREIRSWDGKFARIERGSGEVRVTRLDDRGVEVEVTGTAEPVLVALGTGYYPRWRARHASGAAEPVHAYPTIPGGALHVVAAWLAPGRTVFTIDGPLPSDHDGLALSILAALAA
;
A
#
# COMPACT_ATOMS: atom_id res chain seq x y z
N VAL A 1 35.85 3.35 -17.35
CA VAL A 1 35.80 4.54 -18.23
C VAL A 1 34.41 4.68 -18.85
N VAL A 2 33.83 3.64 -19.48
CA VAL A 2 32.49 3.70 -20.09
C VAL A 2 31.39 3.91 -19.03
N GLY A 3 31.47 3.22 -17.89
CA GLY A 3 30.54 3.41 -16.78
C GLY A 3 30.62 4.81 -16.14
N ALA A 4 31.83 5.36 -15.99
CA ALA A 4 32.05 6.71 -15.51
C ALA A 4 31.56 7.77 -16.54
N ALA A 5 31.71 7.50 -17.84
CA ALA A 5 31.20 8.36 -18.91
C ALA A 5 29.67 8.33 -18.99
N ILE A 6 29.03 7.16 -18.84
CA ILE A 6 27.57 7.03 -18.77
C ILE A 6 27.02 7.71 -17.52
N LEU A 7 27.73 7.60 -16.40
CA LEU A 7 27.39 8.29 -15.16
C LEU A 7 27.55 9.82 -15.28
N ALA A 8 28.58 10.28 -15.99
CA ALA A 8 28.82 11.71 -16.22
C ALA A 8 27.84 12.36 -17.22
N LEU A 9 27.36 11.61 -18.20
CA LEU A 9 26.43 12.10 -19.23
C LEU A 9 24.97 12.17 -18.76
N GLY A 10 24.62 11.53 -17.66
CA GLY A 10 23.27 11.54 -17.10
C GLY A 10 22.92 12.71 -16.18
N PHE A 11 23.77 13.73 -15.99
CA PHE A 11 23.64 14.69 -14.91
C PHE A 11 23.63 16.20 -15.26
N PRO A 12 22.89 16.68 -16.24
CA PRO A 12 22.77 18.12 -16.43
C PRO A 12 21.59 18.73 -15.68
N GLY A 13 21.49 18.67 -14.37
CA GLY A 13 20.39 19.40 -13.76
C GLY A 13 20.15 19.37 -12.25
N ARG A 14 20.84 18.52 -11.52
CA ARG A 14 20.74 18.48 -10.05
C ARG A 14 22.13 18.35 -9.44
N ALA A 15 22.82 19.47 -9.37
CA ALA A 15 24.28 19.52 -9.23
C ALA A 15 24.87 19.02 -7.90
N THR A 16 24.15 18.86 -6.82
CA THR A 16 24.76 18.53 -5.51
C THR A 16 24.46 17.11 -5.00
N GLY A 17 23.33 16.52 -5.35
CA GLY A 17 23.01 15.13 -4.97
C GLY A 17 23.51 14.08 -5.97
N SER A 18 23.72 14.49 -7.21
CA SER A 18 23.99 13.60 -8.34
C SER A 18 25.45 13.17 -8.45
N LEU A 19 26.40 14.06 -8.16
CA LEU A 19 27.82 13.73 -8.18
C LEU A 19 28.16 12.69 -7.10
N GLY A 20 27.56 12.83 -5.92
CA GLY A 20 27.70 11.86 -4.85
C GLY A 20 27.16 10.47 -5.20
N LEU A 21 25.99 10.38 -5.82
CA LEU A 21 25.38 9.12 -6.27
C LEU A 21 26.13 8.49 -7.44
N ALA A 22 26.67 9.30 -8.37
CA ALA A 22 27.58 8.83 -9.42
C ALA A 22 28.88 8.25 -8.84
N MET A 23 29.37 8.86 -7.77
CA MET A 23 30.55 8.38 -7.06
C MET A 23 30.28 7.08 -6.28
N ILE A 24 29.06 6.89 -5.70
CA ILE A 24 28.67 5.58 -5.10
C ILE A 24 28.65 4.49 -6.17
N GLY A 25 27.96 4.69 -7.26
CA GLY A 25 27.90 3.70 -8.35
C GLY A 25 29.29 3.37 -8.90
N GLY A 26 30.14 4.40 -9.05
CA GLY A 26 31.54 4.24 -9.45
C GLY A 26 32.35 3.48 -8.41
N ALA A 27 32.23 3.84 -7.13
CA ALA A 27 33.01 3.23 -6.03
C ALA A 27 32.62 1.79 -5.78
N LEU A 28 31.36 1.51 -5.86
CA LEU A 28 30.83 0.17 -5.66
C LEU A 28 31.19 -0.73 -6.84
N GLY A 29 31.19 -0.20 -8.06
CA GLY A 29 31.76 -0.87 -9.23
C GLY A 29 33.25 -1.17 -9.03
N ILE A 30 34.01 -0.29 -8.38
CA ILE A 30 35.44 -0.42 -8.14
C ILE A 30 35.72 -1.30 -6.92
N ALA A 31 35.00 -1.19 -5.81
CA ALA A 31 35.15 -2.11 -4.67
C ALA A 31 34.88 -3.55 -5.12
N VAL A 32 33.90 -3.76 -5.99
CA VAL A 32 33.67 -5.05 -6.64
C VAL A 32 34.85 -5.46 -7.52
N LEU A 33 35.47 -4.55 -8.28
CA LEU A 33 36.63 -4.84 -9.13
C LEU A 33 37.90 -5.12 -8.33
N VAL A 34 38.11 -4.44 -7.20
CA VAL A 34 39.33 -4.58 -6.36
C VAL A 34 39.28 -5.83 -5.46
N VAL A 35 38.14 -6.16 -4.93
CA VAL A 35 37.92 -7.38 -4.12
C VAL A 35 37.81 -8.62 -5.02
N TRP A 36 37.55 -8.45 -6.29
CA TRP A 36 37.26 -9.48 -7.28
C TRP A 36 38.40 -10.45 -7.63
N PRO A 37 39.70 -10.10 -7.60
CA PRO A 37 40.78 -11.06 -7.97
C PRO A 37 40.77 -12.34 -7.13
N ARG A 38 40.13 -12.31 -5.95
CA ARG A 38 40.03 -13.44 -5.02
C ARG A 38 38.75 -14.24 -5.13
N LEU A 39 37.88 -13.97 -6.13
CA LEU A 39 36.58 -14.57 -6.29
C LEU A 39 36.43 -15.38 -7.62
N PRO A 40 37.25 -16.43 -7.87
CA PRO A 40 37.28 -17.12 -9.16
C PRO A 40 36.01 -17.92 -9.48
N ASP A 41 35.31 -18.47 -8.47
CA ASP A 41 34.25 -19.47 -8.68
C ASP A 41 32.87 -19.10 -8.07
N PHE A 42 32.74 -17.88 -7.64
CA PHE A 42 31.60 -17.41 -6.84
C PHE A 42 30.24 -17.50 -7.52
N VAL A 43 30.17 -17.55 -8.84
CA VAL A 43 28.92 -17.66 -9.61
C VAL A 43 28.46 -19.11 -9.73
N ARG A 44 29.35 -20.08 -9.45
CA ARG A 44 29.08 -21.52 -9.59
C ARG A 44 28.74 -22.22 -8.28
N GLU A 45 29.18 -21.71 -7.14
CA GLU A 45 28.95 -22.33 -5.85
C GLU A 45 27.56 -22.01 -5.25
N PRO A 46 26.96 -22.99 -4.53
CA PRO A 46 25.76 -22.72 -3.77
C PRO A 46 26.03 -21.62 -2.75
N PRO A 47 25.05 -20.75 -2.45
CA PRO A 47 25.23 -19.71 -1.44
C PRO A 47 25.62 -20.36 -0.11
N ASP A 48 26.80 -20.01 0.39
CA ASP A 48 27.24 -20.34 1.74
C ASP A 48 26.29 -19.63 2.71
N ALA A 49 25.68 -20.39 3.61
CA ALA A 49 24.70 -19.89 4.56
C ALA A 49 25.29 -18.77 5.43
N THR A 50 26.56 -18.92 5.85
CA THR A 50 27.24 -17.95 6.71
C THR A 50 27.40 -16.60 6.02
N ALA A 51 27.88 -16.58 4.77
CA ALA A 51 28.07 -15.32 4.06
C ALA A 51 26.74 -14.68 3.65
N THR A 52 25.68 -15.47 3.43
CA THR A 52 24.33 -14.95 3.24
C THR A 52 23.81 -14.33 4.54
N ALA A 53 24.01 -14.99 5.68
CA ALA A 53 23.67 -14.43 6.98
C ALA A 53 24.39 -13.11 7.28
N VAL A 54 25.67 -12.98 6.89
CA VAL A 54 26.42 -11.71 7.02
C VAL A 54 25.78 -10.60 6.20
N VAL A 55 25.41 -10.85 4.94
CA VAL A 55 24.72 -9.85 4.10
C VAL A 55 23.41 -9.39 4.76
N ILE A 56 22.61 -10.34 5.25
CA ILE A 56 21.35 -10.06 5.94
C ILE A 56 21.61 -9.25 7.21
N ALA A 57 22.58 -9.66 8.03
CA ALA A 57 22.92 -8.98 9.28
C ALA A 57 23.38 -7.53 9.04
N VAL A 58 24.23 -7.29 8.04
CA VAL A 58 24.70 -5.94 7.71
C VAL A 58 23.56 -5.05 7.28
N ILE A 59 22.66 -5.52 6.40
CA ILE A 59 21.50 -4.72 5.97
C ILE A 59 20.56 -4.42 7.15
N ALA A 60 20.31 -5.41 8.02
CA ALA A 60 19.47 -5.22 9.20
C ALA A 60 20.08 -4.19 10.17
N VAL A 61 21.38 -4.29 10.46
CA VAL A 61 22.09 -3.34 11.34
C VAL A 61 22.07 -1.93 10.75
N VAL A 62 22.34 -1.80 9.46
CA VAL A 62 22.27 -0.50 8.77
C VAL A 62 20.83 0.04 8.78
N GLY A 63 19.83 -0.82 8.57
CA GLY A 63 18.42 -0.44 8.64
C GLY A 63 18.04 0.13 10.01
N VAL A 64 18.47 -0.54 11.09
CA VAL A 64 18.26 -0.03 12.45
C VAL A 64 19.04 1.27 12.68
N ALA A 65 20.27 1.39 12.19
CA ALA A 65 21.07 2.60 12.34
C ALA A 65 20.46 3.82 11.61
N VAL A 66 19.82 3.60 10.44
CA VAL A 66 19.21 4.69 9.64
C VAL A 66 17.81 5.04 10.14
N PHE A 67 17.01 4.03 10.52
CA PHE A 67 15.59 4.22 10.82
C PHE A 67 15.23 4.01 12.30
N GLY A 68 16.21 3.69 13.17
CA GLY A 68 15.95 3.36 14.57
C GLY A 68 15.26 4.48 15.34
N ASP A 69 15.63 5.73 15.07
CA ASP A 69 14.99 6.89 15.68
C ASP A 69 13.48 6.97 15.40
N ALA A 70 13.04 6.50 14.22
CA ALA A 70 11.64 6.43 13.87
C ALA A 70 10.85 5.40 14.70
N MET A 71 11.54 4.44 15.31
CA MET A 71 10.93 3.41 16.17
C MET A 71 10.89 3.83 17.64
N THR A 72 11.39 4.99 18.01
CA THR A 72 11.47 5.47 19.40
C THR A 72 10.62 6.71 19.67
N GLY A 73 10.16 7.37 18.63
CA GLY A 73 9.32 8.56 18.71
C GLY A 73 8.24 8.54 17.66
N SER A 74 7.06 9.01 18.01
CA SER A 74 5.93 9.11 17.11
C SER A 74 5.59 10.57 16.92
N PRO A 75 5.54 11.06 15.68
CA PRO A 75 4.93 12.36 15.42
C PRO A 75 3.42 12.27 15.68
N ASP A 76 2.86 13.26 16.33
CA ASP A 76 1.41 13.33 16.58
C ASP A 76 0.59 13.33 15.29
N TRP A 77 1.18 13.82 14.21
CA TRP A 77 0.56 13.92 12.91
C TRP A 77 1.57 13.66 11.79
N GLN A 78 1.21 12.78 10.86
CA GLN A 78 1.99 12.46 9.66
C GLN A 78 1.18 12.74 8.39
N MET A 79 1.88 12.97 7.27
CA MET A 79 1.27 13.21 5.96
C MET A 79 0.71 11.93 5.33
N GLY A 80 -0.07 12.08 4.26
CA GLY A 80 -0.59 10.96 3.47
C GLY A 80 -1.65 10.16 4.24
N ASP A 81 -1.70 8.86 3.99
CA ASP A 81 -2.73 7.98 4.53
C ASP A 81 -2.55 7.61 6.01
N TRP A 82 -1.61 8.22 6.75
CA TRP A 82 -1.42 7.92 8.17
C TRP A 82 -2.65 8.23 9.02
N GLY A 83 -3.34 9.35 8.73
CA GLY A 83 -4.59 9.72 9.41
C GLY A 83 -5.69 8.67 9.21
N PRO A 84 -6.06 8.31 7.97
CA PRO A 84 -6.98 7.22 7.69
C PRO A 84 -6.59 5.90 8.34
N GLN A 85 -5.32 5.49 8.26
CA GLN A 85 -4.85 4.24 8.87
C GLN A 85 -4.98 4.24 10.38
N ARG A 86 -4.66 5.36 11.04
CA ARG A 86 -4.85 5.54 12.47
C ARG A 86 -6.33 5.45 12.85
N ALA A 87 -7.22 6.07 12.08
CA ALA A 87 -8.66 6.04 12.33
C ALA A 87 -9.22 4.62 12.26
N VAL A 88 -8.83 3.85 11.25
CA VAL A 88 -9.23 2.44 11.14
C VAL A 88 -8.65 1.61 12.29
N LEU A 89 -7.37 1.79 12.59
CA LEU A 89 -6.70 1.05 13.65
C LEU A 89 -7.32 1.35 15.02
N SER A 90 -7.62 2.62 15.34
CA SER A 90 -8.28 3.00 16.59
C SER A 90 -9.67 2.38 16.74
N HIS A 91 -10.40 2.22 15.63
CA HIS A 91 -11.70 1.58 15.60
C HIS A 91 -11.62 0.05 15.82
N VAL A 92 -10.57 -0.60 15.30
CA VAL A 92 -10.39 -2.07 15.36
C VAL A 92 -9.81 -2.51 16.70
N MET A 93 -8.98 -1.69 17.33
CA MET A 93 -8.23 -2.04 18.55
C MET A 93 -9.07 -2.59 19.70
N PRO A 94 -10.25 -2.05 20.05
CA PRO A 94 -11.04 -2.58 21.15
C PRO A 94 -11.49 -4.03 20.98
N GLY A 95 -11.78 -4.45 19.74
CA GLY A 95 -12.24 -5.80 19.42
C GLY A 95 -11.12 -6.80 19.17
N LEU A 96 -9.90 -6.33 18.93
CA LEU A 96 -8.78 -7.16 18.47
C LEU A 96 -8.36 -8.27 19.47
N PRO A 97 -8.31 -8.04 20.80
CA PRO A 97 -7.95 -9.10 21.75
C PRO A 97 -8.89 -10.30 21.74
N GLY A 98 -10.18 -10.06 21.47
CA GLY A 98 -11.22 -11.10 21.40
C GLY A 98 -11.50 -11.60 19.98
N LEU A 99 -10.83 -11.08 18.95
CA LEU A 99 -11.17 -11.28 17.54
C LEU A 99 -12.62 -10.89 17.20
N ASP A 100 -13.21 -10.00 18.00
CA ASP A 100 -14.57 -9.48 17.82
C ASP A 100 -14.49 -8.13 17.08
N LEU A 101 -14.05 -8.20 15.83
CA LEU A 101 -13.77 -7.03 15.00
C LEU A 101 -15.06 -6.40 14.50
N PRO A 102 -15.24 -5.08 14.69
CA PRO A 102 -16.41 -4.38 14.16
C PRO A 102 -16.34 -4.34 12.62
N VAL A 103 -17.43 -4.76 11.97
CA VAL A 103 -17.57 -4.72 10.51
C VAL A 103 -17.81 -3.30 10.03
N TRP A 104 -18.47 -2.48 10.84
CA TRP A 104 -18.91 -1.14 10.49
C TRP A 104 -18.30 -0.08 11.40
N ASN A 105 -17.93 1.04 10.84
CA ASN A 105 -17.52 2.24 11.55
C ASN A 105 -18.51 3.36 11.28
N GLN A 106 -19.38 3.64 12.24
CA GLN A 106 -20.39 4.68 12.11
C GLN A 106 -19.82 6.10 12.18
N ALA A 107 -18.62 6.26 12.76
CA ALA A 107 -18.01 7.55 13.00
C ALA A 107 -17.24 8.13 11.80
N VAL A 108 -16.90 7.31 10.81
CA VAL A 108 -16.18 7.76 9.62
C VAL A 108 -17.11 7.88 8.43
N SER A 109 -17.06 9.00 7.73
CA SER A 109 -17.84 9.27 6.52
C SER A 109 -19.35 9.15 6.77
N THR A 110 -20.10 8.57 5.86
CA THR A 110 -21.53 8.23 6.07
C THR A 110 -21.72 6.86 6.72
N GLY A 111 -20.65 6.30 7.29
CA GLY A 111 -20.46 4.93 7.74
C GLY A 111 -19.57 4.18 6.77
N ASP A 112 -18.66 3.36 7.29
CA ASP A 112 -17.65 2.64 6.52
C ASP A 112 -17.50 1.19 6.99
N ALA A 113 -17.15 0.29 6.05
CA ALA A 113 -16.73 -1.09 6.34
C ALA A 113 -15.21 -1.24 6.10
N PRO A 114 -14.36 -0.68 6.96
CA PRO A 114 -12.95 -0.47 6.66
C PRO A 114 -12.16 -1.77 6.49
N LEU A 115 -12.55 -2.86 7.15
CA LEU A 115 -11.88 -4.15 7.05
C LEU A 115 -12.33 -4.97 5.83
N GLU A 116 -13.44 -4.58 5.20
CA GLU A 116 -13.99 -5.28 4.03
C GLU A 116 -13.76 -4.55 2.73
N LEU A 117 -13.74 -3.23 2.78
CA LEU A 117 -13.55 -2.38 1.60
C LEU A 117 -12.08 -2.07 1.34
N TYR A 118 -11.20 -2.34 2.29
CA TYR A 118 -9.75 -2.21 2.14
C TYR A 118 -9.04 -3.41 2.80
N PRO A 119 -7.86 -3.83 2.30
CA PRO A 119 -7.14 -4.97 2.87
C PRO A 119 -6.85 -4.80 4.35
N SER A 120 -7.30 -5.74 5.18
CA SER A 120 -7.26 -5.62 6.64
C SER A 120 -5.92 -6.01 7.28
N LEU A 121 -5.07 -6.76 6.56
CA LEU A 121 -3.89 -7.42 7.16
C LEU A 121 -2.92 -6.43 7.83
N ALA A 122 -2.65 -5.27 7.23
CA ALA A 122 -1.73 -4.29 7.83
C ALA A 122 -2.28 -3.73 9.15
N TYR A 123 -3.59 -3.53 9.26
CA TYR A 123 -4.23 -3.10 10.50
C TYR A 123 -4.12 -4.17 11.58
N LEU A 124 -4.38 -5.43 11.23
CA LEU A 124 -4.27 -6.56 12.18
C LEU A 124 -2.84 -6.74 12.67
N VAL A 125 -1.86 -6.75 11.75
CA VAL A 125 -0.43 -6.85 12.12
C VAL A 125 -0.04 -5.70 13.04
N THR A 126 -0.39 -4.46 12.69
CA THR A 126 -0.06 -3.29 13.51
C THR A 126 -0.76 -3.34 14.86
N GLY A 127 -2.02 -3.74 14.89
CA GLY A 127 -2.78 -3.87 16.13
C GLY A 127 -2.18 -4.91 17.09
N TYR A 128 -1.77 -6.07 16.58
CA TYR A 128 -1.09 -7.08 17.42
C TYR A 128 0.30 -6.63 17.86
N VAL A 129 1.04 -5.88 17.02
CA VAL A 129 2.30 -5.25 17.43
C VAL A 129 2.04 -4.23 18.55
N ALA A 130 1.01 -3.40 18.42
CA ALA A 130 0.62 -2.44 19.45
C ALA A 130 0.26 -3.13 20.79
N LEU A 131 -0.52 -4.22 20.73
CA LEU A 131 -0.86 -5.03 21.91
C LEU A 131 0.39 -5.65 22.54
N GLY A 132 1.24 -6.29 21.72
CA GLY A 132 2.43 -6.99 22.19
C GLY A 132 3.49 -6.07 22.82
N LEU A 133 3.57 -4.82 22.35
CA LEU A 133 4.50 -3.80 22.85
C LEU A 133 3.87 -2.85 23.87
N GLY A 134 2.58 -3.00 24.21
CA GLY A 134 1.88 -2.09 25.13
C GLY A 134 1.64 -0.68 24.56
N LEU A 135 1.59 -0.54 23.23
CA LEU A 135 1.44 0.72 22.51
C LEU A 135 -0.01 1.03 22.09
N THR A 136 -0.99 0.50 22.80
CA THR A 136 -2.42 0.71 22.50
C THR A 136 -2.85 2.17 22.59
N HIS A 137 -2.12 2.98 23.33
CA HIS A 137 -2.30 4.42 23.50
C HIS A 137 -1.46 5.25 22.52
N ASP A 138 -0.51 4.62 21.79
CA ASP A 138 0.37 5.27 20.81
C ASP A 138 0.37 4.49 19.48
N LEU A 139 -0.78 4.46 18.82
CA LEU A 139 -0.95 3.78 17.54
C LEU A 139 -0.07 4.35 16.42
N PRO A 140 0.23 5.66 16.35
CA PRO A 140 1.19 6.18 15.39
C PRO A 140 2.57 5.54 15.52
N LEU A 141 3.07 5.34 16.74
CA LEU A 141 4.35 4.67 16.96
C LEU A 141 4.29 3.20 16.51
N ALA A 142 3.21 2.49 16.81
CA ALA A 142 3.03 1.11 16.35
C ALA A 142 3.01 1.01 14.82
N LEU A 143 2.33 1.92 14.13
CA LEU A 143 2.34 2.02 12.66
C LEU A 143 3.76 2.27 12.12
N MET A 144 4.51 3.16 12.75
CA MET A 144 5.89 3.47 12.34
C MET A 144 6.84 2.29 12.55
N ILE A 145 6.74 1.58 13.67
CA ILE A 145 7.52 0.36 13.93
C ILE A 145 7.27 -0.68 12.83
N VAL A 146 6.01 -0.94 12.51
CA VAL A 146 5.66 -1.89 11.45
C VAL A 146 6.17 -1.42 10.09
N ALA A 147 6.06 -0.13 9.77
CA ALA A 147 6.57 0.44 8.52
C ALA A 147 8.10 0.24 8.39
N VAL A 148 8.87 0.50 9.43
CA VAL A 148 10.32 0.28 9.44
C VAL A 148 10.65 -1.20 9.26
N ILE A 149 9.98 -2.10 9.99
CA ILE A 149 10.18 -3.55 9.85
C ILE A 149 9.89 -4.00 8.42
N VAL A 150 8.78 -3.56 7.83
CA VAL A 150 8.40 -3.90 6.45
C VAL A 150 9.44 -3.36 5.46
N HIS A 151 9.91 -2.13 5.64
CA HIS A 151 10.92 -1.53 4.76
C HIS A 151 12.25 -2.29 4.79
N VAL A 152 12.73 -2.63 5.97
CA VAL A 152 13.94 -3.44 6.14
C VAL A 152 13.73 -4.84 5.53
N ALA A 153 12.56 -5.45 5.72
CA ALA A 153 12.23 -6.74 5.12
C ALA A 153 12.27 -6.71 3.58
N ILE A 154 11.79 -5.61 2.97
CA ILE A 154 11.88 -5.42 1.50
C ILE A 154 13.36 -5.37 1.06
N ALA A 155 14.21 -4.62 1.75
CA ALA A 155 15.63 -4.52 1.42
C ALA A 155 16.34 -5.88 1.57
N LEU A 156 16.05 -6.61 2.65
CA LEU A 156 16.56 -7.96 2.90
C LEU A 156 16.12 -8.95 1.82
N ALA A 157 14.83 -8.94 1.46
CA ALA A 157 14.28 -9.81 0.43
C ALA A 157 14.88 -9.48 -0.95
N THR A 158 15.06 -8.19 -1.26
CA THR A 158 15.70 -7.73 -2.51
C THR A 158 17.15 -8.22 -2.60
N ALA A 159 17.93 -8.09 -1.52
CA ALA A 159 19.29 -8.62 -1.46
C ALA A 159 19.33 -10.15 -1.62
N ALA A 160 18.38 -10.86 -0.97
CA ALA A 160 18.27 -12.30 -1.07
C ALA A 160 17.90 -12.76 -2.49
N ILE A 161 17.04 -12.02 -3.21
CA ILE A 161 16.77 -12.25 -4.64
C ILE A 161 18.03 -11.99 -5.46
N ALA A 162 18.75 -10.89 -5.20
CA ALA A 162 19.98 -10.55 -5.90
C ALA A 162 21.06 -11.62 -5.71
N ILE A 163 21.21 -12.22 -4.53
CA ILE A 163 22.14 -13.34 -4.26
C ILE A 163 21.86 -14.54 -5.19
N GLN A 164 20.64 -14.72 -5.66
CA GLN A 164 20.32 -15.84 -6.56
C GLN A 164 20.85 -15.63 -7.98
N VAL A 165 21.16 -14.40 -8.36
CA VAL A 165 21.55 -14.04 -9.74
C VAL A 165 22.87 -13.26 -9.84
N ALA A 166 23.41 -12.78 -8.72
CA ALA A 166 24.63 -11.99 -8.65
C ALA A 166 25.53 -12.39 -7.46
N PRO A 167 26.83 -12.06 -7.49
CA PRO A 167 27.72 -12.26 -6.34
C PRO A 167 27.28 -11.47 -5.11
N ARG A 168 27.56 -12.02 -3.91
CA ARG A 168 27.14 -11.46 -2.62
C ARG A 168 27.54 -9.99 -2.37
N PRO A 169 28.77 -9.52 -2.72
CA PRO A 169 29.09 -8.10 -2.56
C PRO A 169 28.18 -7.19 -3.38
N ILE A 170 27.82 -7.62 -4.60
CA ILE A 170 26.85 -6.89 -5.44
C ILE A 170 25.45 -6.96 -4.80
N ALA A 171 25.05 -8.12 -4.29
CA ALA A 171 23.77 -8.28 -3.63
C ALA A 171 23.65 -7.45 -2.33
N LEU A 172 24.73 -7.35 -1.54
CA LEU A 172 24.79 -6.45 -0.39
C LEU A 172 24.56 -5.01 -0.81
N LEU A 173 25.26 -4.58 -1.87
CA LEU A 173 25.09 -3.26 -2.44
C LEU A 173 23.64 -3.00 -2.87
N ILE A 174 23.03 -3.94 -3.56
CA ILE A 174 21.64 -3.85 -4.00
C ILE A 174 20.71 -3.72 -2.79
N GLY A 175 20.91 -4.50 -1.74
CA GLY A 175 20.13 -4.40 -0.51
C GLY A 175 20.27 -3.05 0.20
N LEU A 176 21.49 -2.53 0.31
CA LEU A 176 21.76 -1.22 0.88
C LEU A 176 21.16 -0.08 0.02
N ALA A 177 21.26 -0.18 -1.31
CA ALA A 177 20.63 0.78 -2.21
C ALA A 177 19.09 0.77 -2.05
N THR A 178 18.48 -0.42 -1.95
CA THR A 178 17.05 -0.55 -1.71
C THR A 178 16.62 0.06 -0.37
N LEU A 179 17.46 -0.12 0.66
CA LEU A 179 17.18 0.40 2.01
C LEU A 179 17.12 1.92 2.05
N VAL A 180 18.00 2.61 1.31
CA VAL A 180 18.10 4.08 1.34
C VAL A 180 17.47 4.77 0.12
N ASP A 181 16.84 4.00 -0.77
CA ASP A 181 16.20 4.55 -1.95
C ASP A 181 14.94 5.32 -1.59
N SER A 182 14.93 6.61 -1.92
CA SER A 182 13.79 7.48 -1.66
C SER A 182 12.55 7.12 -2.49
N GLY A 183 12.73 6.55 -3.68
CA GLY A 183 11.62 6.27 -4.58
C GLY A 183 10.83 7.52 -4.99
N ALA A 184 9.56 7.33 -5.27
CA ALA A 184 8.59 8.38 -5.55
C ALA A 184 7.23 7.98 -4.96
N VAL A 185 6.26 8.90 -4.92
CA VAL A 185 4.96 8.73 -4.24
C VAL A 185 4.34 7.35 -4.45
N SER A 186 3.88 7.06 -5.66
CA SER A 186 3.19 5.79 -5.97
C SER A 186 4.15 4.65 -6.30
N HIS A 187 5.45 4.92 -6.39
CA HIS A 187 6.46 3.97 -6.85
C HIS A 187 7.27 3.35 -5.70
N GLY A 188 6.86 3.58 -4.47
CA GLY A 188 7.47 2.98 -3.28
C GLY A 188 8.70 3.73 -2.76
N GLY A 189 9.65 3.01 -2.16
CA GLY A 189 10.78 3.58 -1.45
C GLY A 189 10.37 4.26 -0.15
N THR A 190 11.29 5.04 0.47
CA THR A 190 11.02 5.72 1.73
C THR A 190 9.92 6.78 1.59
N VAL A 191 9.86 7.51 0.47
CA VAL A 191 8.80 8.48 0.19
C VAL A 191 7.43 7.80 0.15
N GLY A 192 7.29 6.72 -0.61
CA GLY A 192 6.01 6.02 -0.72
C GLY A 192 5.56 5.47 0.62
N LEU A 193 6.45 4.85 1.38
CA LEU A 193 6.09 4.21 2.64
C LEU A 193 5.91 5.20 3.79
N PHE A 194 6.89 6.05 4.06
CA PHE A 194 6.87 6.88 5.26
C PHE A 194 6.14 8.20 5.05
N ARG A 195 6.32 8.85 3.91
CA ARG A 195 5.65 10.12 3.64
C ARG A 195 4.19 9.95 3.25
N TRP A 196 3.87 8.91 2.44
CA TRP A 196 2.52 8.68 1.92
C TRP A 196 1.81 7.50 2.56
N ALA A 197 2.43 6.83 3.53
CA ALA A 197 1.85 5.75 4.31
C ALA A 197 1.35 4.54 3.49
N LEU A 198 2.06 4.16 2.42
CA LEU A 198 1.68 3.05 1.56
C LEU A 198 1.98 1.68 2.21
N LEU A 199 1.61 1.51 3.48
CA LEU A 199 1.96 0.35 4.30
C LEU A 199 1.40 -0.97 3.74
N HIS A 200 0.13 -0.98 3.30
CA HIS A 200 -0.53 -2.18 2.78
C HIS A 200 0.16 -2.72 1.51
N SER A 201 0.45 -1.84 0.56
CA SER A 201 1.15 -2.23 -0.66
C SER A 201 2.62 -2.58 -0.40
N ALA A 202 3.28 -1.95 0.57
CA ALA A 202 4.64 -2.30 0.99
C ALA A 202 4.67 -3.68 1.66
N LEU A 203 3.68 -4.02 2.49
CA LEU A 203 3.54 -5.35 3.08
C LEU A 203 3.32 -6.42 2.01
N ALA A 204 2.45 -6.14 1.02
CA ALA A 204 2.27 -7.05 -0.13
C ALA A 204 3.56 -7.21 -0.94
N LEU A 205 4.33 -6.14 -1.13
CA LEU A 205 5.63 -6.19 -1.79
C LEU A 205 6.63 -7.07 -1.05
N ALA A 206 6.75 -6.91 0.28
CA ALA A 206 7.64 -7.74 1.10
C ALA A 206 7.31 -9.24 0.94
N TRP A 207 6.03 -9.59 1.05
CA TRP A 207 5.60 -10.97 0.91
C TRP A 207 5.69 -11.50 -0.54
N SER A 208 5.47 -10.66 -1.55
CA SER A 208 5.70 -11.01 -2.96
C SER A 208 7.19 -11.31 -3.22
N ALA A 209 8.09 -10.56 -2.63
CA ALA A 209 9.53 -10.82 -2.71
C ALA A 209 9.92 -12.13 -2.01
N ILE A 210 9.30 -12.44 -0.86
CA ILE A 210 9.49 -13.73 -0.17
C ILE A 210 8.95 -14.89 -1.02
N ALA A 211 7.78 -14.73 -1.64
CA ALA A 211 7.23 -15.73 -2.57
C ALA A 211 8.19 -15.98 -3.75
N ALA A 212 8.77 -14.93 -4.31
CA ALA A 212 9.77 -15.02 -5.37
C ALA A 212 11.02 -15.80 -4.91
N LEU A 213 11.48 -15.61 -3.68
CA LEU A 213 12.57 -16.41 -3.10
C LEU A 213 12.20 -17.89 -3.02
N GLY A 214 10.97 -18.23 -2.64
CA GLY A 214 10.44 -19.58 -2.68
C GLY A 214 10.49 -20.18 -4.09
N VAL A 215 10.06 -19.41 -5.11
CA VAL A 215 10.15 -19.81 -6.53
C VAL A 215 11.59 -20.06 -6.95
N LEU A 216 12.50 -19.13 -6.66
CA LEU A 216 13.92 -19.25 -6.99
C LEU A 216 14.58 -20.48 -6.33
N ALA A 217 14.18 -20.79 -5.09
CA ALA A 217 14.59 -22.01 -4.40
C ALA A 217 14.03 -23.27 -5.06
N ALA A 218 12.74 -23.27 -5.43
CA ALA A 218 12.07 -24.41 -6.11
C ALA A 218 12.67 -24.68 -7.50
N LEU A 219 12.98 -23.61 -8.26
CA LEU A 219 13.66 -23.74 -9.56
C LEU A 219 15.05 -24.38 -9.40
N ARG A 220 15.73 -24.14 -8.29
CA ARG A 220 17.03 -24.76 -8.00
C ARG A 220 16.88 -26.20 -7.54
N ARG A 221 16.09 -26.43 -6.48
CA ARG A 221 15.82 -27.75 -5.90
C ARG A 221 14.40 -27.77 -5.33
N PRO A 222 13.51 -28.56 -5.88
CA PRO A 222 12.16 -28.70 -5.34
C PRO A 222 12.25 -29.32 -3.93
N ARG A 223 11.75 -28.60 -2.93
CA ARG A 223 11.66 -29.03 -1.54
C ARG A 223 10.34 -28.55 -0.96
N LEU A 224 9.77 -29.30 -0.04
CA LEU A 224 8.52 -28.90 0.62
C LEU A 224 8.59 -27.49 1.22
N ALA A 225 9.72 -27.14 1.86
CA ALA A 225 9.90 -25.80 2.42
C ALA A 225 9.82 -24.69 1.36
N ALA A 226 10.35 -24.90 0.14
CA ALA A 226 10.23 -23.94 -0.95
C ALA A 226 8.78 -23.82 -1.42
N SER A 227 8.08 -24.92 -1.58
CA SER A 227 6.65 -24.96 -1.93
C SER A 227 5.80 -24.24 -0.87
N ALA A 228 5.99 -24.56 0.41
CA ALA A 228 5.30 -23.91 1.52
C ALA A 228 5.57 -22.40 1.54
N THR A 229 6.82 -21.96 1.30
CA THR A 229 7.15 -20.53 1.19
C THR A 229 6.36 -19.88 0.06
N ILE A 230 6.25 -20.52 -1.11
CA ILE A 230 5.46 -19.98 -2.23
C ILE A 230 4.00 -19.82 -1.82
N TRP A 231 3.35 -20.89 -1.30
CA TRP A 231 1.93 -20.87 -0.95
C TRP A 231 1.62 -19.77 0.07
N ILE A 232 2.34 -19.81 1.21
CA ILE A 232 2.08 -18.92 2.33
C ILE A 232 2.37 -17.47 1.93
N ALA A 233 3.52 -17.22 1.33
CA ALA A 233 3.91 -15.84 1.00
C ALA A 233 3.03 -15.26 -0.12
N THR A 234 2.64 -16.05 -1.14
CA THR A 234 1.71 -15.59 -2.17
C THR A 234 0.33 -15.31 -1.60
N ALA A 235 -0.19 -16.19 -0.73
CA ALA A 235 -1.47 -15.98 -0.06
C ALA A 235 -1.46 -14.70 0.78
N ILE A 236 -0.44 -14.53 1.61
CA ILE A 236 -0.31 -13.33 2.46
C ILE A 236 -0.16 -12.06 1.60
N ALA A 237 0.61 -12.10 0.52
CA ALA A 237 0.73 -10.96 -0.40
C ALA A 237 -0.62 -10.57 -1.01
N ALA A 238 -1.40 -11.56 -1.47
CA ALA A 238 -2.74 -11.34 -2.06
C ALA A 238 -3.75 -10.80 -1.03
N ILE A 239 -3.65 -11.24 0.23
CA ILE A 239 -4.48 -10.74 1.34
C ILE A 239 -4.05 -9.33 1.76
N ALA A 240 -2.75 -9.03 1.71
CA ALA A 240 -2.22 -7.75 2.17
C ALA A 240 -2.64 -6.56 1.28
N HIS A 241 -2.71 -6.77 -0.04
CA HIS A 241 -3.14 -5.74 -1.00
C HIS A 241 -3.41 -6.36 -2.38
N PRO A 242 -4.36 -5.83 -3.18
CA PRO A 242 -4.59 -6.29 -4.55
C PRO A 242 -3.34 -6.31 -5.44
N ALA A 243 -2.38 -5.42 -5.18
CA ALA A 243 -1.08 -5.43 -5.84
C ALA A 243 -0.33 -6.77 -5.65
N GLY A 244 -0.47 -7.44 -4.50
CA GLY A 244 0.12 -8.76 -4.27
C GLY A 244 -0.48 -9.86 -5.16
N LEU A 245 -1.78 -9.78 -5.44
CA LEU A 245 -2.43 -10.66 -6.42
C LEU A 245 -1.83 -10.46 -7.82
N ILE A 246 -1.64 -9.20 -8.23
CA ILE A 246 -1.05 -8.87 -9.52
C ILE A 246 0.41 -9.37 -9.58
N ALA A 247 1.18 -9.25 -8.49
CA ALA A 247 2.53 -9.81 -8.42
C ALA A 247 2.52 -11.34 -8.59
N GLY A 248 1.54 -12.03 -8.01
CA GLY A 248 1.33 -13.46 -8.21
C GLY A 248 1.07 -13.80 -9.70
N VAL A 249 0.21 -13.05 -10.37
CA VAL A 249 -0.04 -13.21 -11.82
C VAL A 249 1.24 -12.94 -12.63
N ALA A 250 2.00 -11.90 -12.29
CA ALA A 250 3.28 -11.62 -12.95
C ALA A 250 4.29 -12.78 -12.77
N ALA A 251 4.31 -13.39 -11.58
CA ALA A 251 5.13 -14.57 -11.32
C ALA A 251 4.70 -15.79 -12.18
N LEU A 252 3.39 -16.00 -12.40
CA LEU A 252 2.89 -17.05 -13.30
C LEU A 252 3.37 -16.83 -14.74
N VAL A 253 3.25 -15.60 -15.25
CA VAL A 253 3.74 -15.23 -16.59
C VAL A 253 5.26 -15.41 -16.69
N ALA A 254 6.00 -15.01 -15.66
CA ALA A 254 7.45 -15.19 -15.60
C ALA A 254 7.85 -16.67 -15.58
N LEU A 255 7.09 -17.54 -14.90
CA LEU A 255 7.33 -18.99 -14.89
C LEU A 255 7.02 -19.63 -16.25
N ALA A 256 6.03 -19.13 -16.98
CA ALA A 256 5.81 -19.53 -18.37
C ALA A 256 7.01 -19.13 -19.26
N ALA A 257 7.57 -17.92 -19.06
CA ALA A 257 8.79 -17.50 -19.74
C ALA A 257 9.99 -18.38 -19.36
N VAL A 258 10.13 -18.78 -18.09
CA VAL A 258 11.17 -19.76 -17.66
C VAL A 258 10.99 -21.09 -18.36
N ALA A 259 9.76 -21.63 -18.44
CA ALA A 259 9.50 -22.90 -19.12
C ALA A 259 9.85 -22.86 -20.62
N ALA A 260 9.68 -21.68 -21.26
CA ALA A 260 9.94 -21.49 -22.68
C ALA A 260 11.41 -21.16 -22.99
N LEU A 261 12.10 -20.38 -22.16
CA LEU A 261 13.39 -19.78 -22.47
C LEU A 261 14.58 -20.43 -21.72
N ALA A 262 14.35 -21.01 -20.54
CA ALA A 262 15.43 -21.55 -19.73
C ALA A 262 15.90 -22.91 -20.26
N SER A 263 17.22 -23.14 -20.23
CA SER A 263 17.84 -24.39 -20.65
C SER A 263 18.49 -25.19 -19.50
N ASP A 264 18.59 -24.59 -18.32
CA ASP A 264 19.24 -25.19 -17.14
C ASP A 264 18.26 -25.90 -16.18
N VAL A 265 16.94 -25.81 -16.46
CA VAL A 265 15.92 -26.54 -15.71
C VAL A 265 14.86 -27.13 -16.66
N PRO A 266 14.28 -28.30 -16.34
CA PRO A 266 13.23 -28.86 -17.15
C PRO A 266 11.93 -28.02 -17.03
N PRO A 267 11.17 -27.79 -18.11
CA PRO A 267 9.93 -26.98 -18.11
C PRO A 267 8.92 -27.42 -17.04
N ARG A 268 8.81 -28.73 -16.76
CA ARG A 268 7.94 -29.28 -15.71
C ARG A 268 8.21 -28.69 -14.32
N ARG A 269 9.45 -28.27 -14.03
CA ARG A 269 9.80 -27.66 -12.75
C ARG A 269 9.26 -26.24 -12.66
N ALA A 270 9.31 -25.47 -13.73
CA ALA A 270 8.70 -24.14 -13.80
C ALA A 270 7.16 -24.23 -13.70
N LEU A 271 6.56 -25.21 -14.38
CA LEU A 271 5.11 -25.47 -14.29
C LEU A 271 4.68 -25.91 -12.89
N ALA A 272 5.46 -26.75 -12.21
CA ALA A 272 5.19 -27.12 -10.81
C ALA A 272 5.26 -25.89 -9.89
N ALA A 273 6.27 -25.02 -10.06
CA ALA A 273 6.34 -23.77 -9.30
C ALA A 273 5.16 -22.84 -9.61
N ALA A 274 4.69 -22.79 -10.87
CA ALA A 274 3.49 -22.04 -11.24
C ALA A 274 2.23 -22.61 -10.57
N GLY A 275 2.09 -23.93 -10.49
CA GLY A 275 1.01 -24.58 -9.72
C GLY A 275 1.03 -24.15 -8.25
N HIS A 276 2.21 -24.06 -7.64
CA HIS A 276 2.35 -23.59 -6.26
C HIS A 276 1.99 -22.09 -6.11
N VAL A 277 2.34 -21.23 -7.06
CA VAL A 277 1.90 -19.81 -7.05
C VAL A 277 0.38 -19.73 -7.18
N GLY A 278 -0.22 -20.48 -8.14
CA GLY A 278 -1.67 -20.53 -8.31
C GLY A 278 -2.39 -21.02 -7.05
N LEU A 279 -1.83 -22.02 -6.39
CA LEU A 279 -2.35 -22.52 -5.11
C LEU A 279 -2.29 -21.44 -4.01
N GLY A 280 -1.19 -20.68 -3.93
CA GLY A 280 -1.08 -19.55 -2.99
C GLY A 280 -2.11 -18.46 -3.26
N ILE A 281 -2.36 -18.10 -4.53
CA ILE A 281 -3.42 -17.18 -4.92
C ILE A 281 -4.78 -17.70 -4.45
N ALA A 282 -5.07 -18.99 -4.69
CA ALA A 282 -6.34 -19.61 -4.30
C ALA A 282 -6.50 -19.68 -2.77
N LEU A 283 -5.43 -19.92 -2.01
CA LEU A 283 -5.45 -19.87 -0.54
C LEU A 283 -5.88 -18.51 0.02
N GLY A 284 -5.55 -17.42 -0.67
CA GLY A 284 -5.96 -16.06 -0.29
C GLY A 284 -7.37 -15.67 -0.75
N ALA A 285 -8.09 -16.53 -1.46
CA ALA A 285 -9.35 -16.19 -2.14
C ALA A 285 -10.47 -15.75 -1.21
N TRP A 286 -10.50 -16.25 0.02
CA TRP A 286 -11.46 -15.84 1.04
C TRP A 286 -11.43 -14.33 1.40
N VAL A 287 -10.33 -13.64 1.09
CA VAL A 287 -10.20 -12.18 1.24
C VAL A 287 -10.34 -11.46 -0.09
N TRP A 288 -9.53 -11.86 -1.11
CA TRP A 288 -9.48 -11.07 -2.33
C TRP A 288 -10.70 -11.24 -3.23
N MET A 289 -11.41 -12.39 -3.22
CA MET A 289 -12.65 -12.54 -4.01
C MET A 289 -13.78 -11.64 -3.50
N PRO A 290 -14.12 -11.62 -2.20
CA PRO A 290 -15.05 -10.64 -1.68
C PRO A 290 -14.65 -9.20 -1.98
N LEU A 291 -13.38 -8.86 -1.82
CA LEU A 291 -12.86 -7.52 -2.13
C LEU A 291 -13.05 -7.17 -3.61
N ALA A 292 -12.70 -8.09 -4.52
CA ALA A 292 -12.87 -7.92 -5.97
C ALA A 292 -14.35 -7.74 -6.36
N ALA A 293 -15.25 -8.52 -5.77
CA ALA A 293 -16.68 -8.40 -5.98
C ALA A 293 -17.25 -7.03 -5.53
N ARG A 294 -16.56 -6.34 -4.62
CA ARG A 294 -16.95 -5.02 -4.09
C ARG A 294 -16.17 -3.86 -4.69
N LEU A 295 -15.35 -4.10 -5.72
CA LEU A 295 -14.58 -3.02 -6.38
C LEU A 295 -15.46 -1.87 -6.89
N TYR A 296 -16.74 -2.13 -7.19
CA TYR A 296 -17.70 -1.07 -7.53
C TYR A 296 -17.90 -0.03 -6.40
N ALA A 297 -17.66 -0.42 -5.15
CA ALA A 297 -17.74 0.46 -3.99
C ALA A 297 -16.49 1.34 -3.78
N TYR A 298 -15.42 1.07 -4.55
CA TYR A 298 -14.26 1.95 -4.65
C TYR A 298 -14.44 2.87 -5.84
N GLY A 299 -14.45 4.16 -5.60
CA GLY A 299 -14.34 5.15 -6.66
C GLY A 299 -12.98 5.11 -7.34
N GLN A 300 -12.86 5.81 -8.44
CA GLN A 300 -11.56 6.14 -9.03
C GLN A 300 -10.91 7.23 -8.17
N HIS A 301 -10.07 6.84 -7.23
CA HIS A 301 -9.36 7.83 -6.43
C HIS A 301 -8.33 8.62 -7.26
N PHE A 302 -7.69 7.98 -8.23
CA PHE A 302 -6.72 8.63 -9.10
C PHE A 302 -6.75 7.98 -10.47
N PRO A 303 -7.21 8.68 -11.51
CA PRO A 303 -7.02 8.20 -12.86
C PRO A 303 -5.53 8.27 -13.18
N ASN A 304 -4.80 7.18 -12.96
CA ASN A 304 -3.48 7.03 -13.53
C ASN A 304 -3.66 6.49 -14.94
N PRO A 305 -3.58 7.34 -15.95
CA PRO A 305 -3.71 6.88 -17.33
C PRO A 305 -2.58 5.89 -17.61
N LEU A 306 -2.96 4.69 -18.06
CA LEU A 306 -2.01 3.78 -18.66
C LEU A 306 -1.27 4.50 -19.77
N ARG A 307 0.03 4.26 -19.85
CA ARG A 307 0.88 4.96 -20.82
C ARG A 307 0.92 4.22 -22.13
N PRO A 308 0.80 4.89 -23.30
CA PRO A 308 1.10 4.27 -24.57
C PRO A 308 2.58 3.82 -24.59
N PRO A 309 2.93 2.77 -25.38
CA PRO A 309 4.28 2.19 -25.36
C PRO A 309 5.43 3.18 -25.57
N ALA A 310 5.25 4.14 -26.48
CA ALA A 310 6.25 5.18 -26.73
C ALA A 310 6.45 6.07 -25.49
N ARG A 311 5.37 6.47 -24.84
CA ARG A 311 5.43 7.30 -23.62
C ARG A 311 6.02 6.55 -22.44
N LEU A 312 5.67 5.26 -22.28
CA LEU A 312 6.31 4.44 -21.24
C LEU A 312 7.81 4.34 -21.47
N LEU A 313 8.25 4.12 -22.72
CA LEU A 313 9.67 4.06 -23.05
C LEU A 313 10.37 5.41 -22.77
N GLU A 314 9.75 6.52 -23.15
CA GLU A 314 10.24 7.86 -22.82
C GLU A 314 10.40 8.04 -21.31
N ASP A 315 9.39 7.67 -20.52
CA ASP A 315 9.40 7.78 -19.07
C ASP A 315 10.48 6.89 -18.44
N LEU A 316 10.70 5.68 -18.94
CA LEU A 316 11.77 4.78 -18.48
C LEU A 316 13.17 5.27 -18.87
N LEU A 317 13.31 6.00 -19.97
CA LEU A 317 14.56 6.57 -20.43
C LEU A 317 14.78 8.00 -19.92
N ALA A 318 13.71 8.69 -19.52
CA ALA A 318 13.78 10.05 -19.00
C ALA A 318 14.36 10.09 -17.58
N TRP A 319 14.92 11.23 -17.23
CA TRP A 319 15.36 11.53 -15.90
C TRP A 319 14.45 12.59 -15.25
N PRO A 320 13.98 12.41 -14.00
CA PRO A 320 14.04 11.23 -13.14
C PRO A 320 13.08 10.12 -13.57
N SER A 321 13.48 8.86 -13.35
CA SER A 321 12.67 7.69 -13.63
C SER A 321 11.44 7.56 -12.71
N PRO A 322 10.34 6.92 -13.18
CA PRO A 322 9.20 6.60 -12.33
C PRO A 322 9.47 5.50 -11.29
N VAL A 323 10.59 4.75 -11.38
CA VAL A 323 10.85 3.60 -10.51
C VAL A 323 11.76 3.93 -9.33
N THR A 324 12.75 4.80 -9.52
CA THR A 324 13.77 5.09 -8.49
C THR A 324 14.37 6.48 -8.62
N ALA A 325 14.92 6.97 -7.51
CA ALA A 325 15.82 8.12 -7.51
C ALA A 325 17.28 7.78 -7.93
N PHE A 326 17.62 6.48 -8.08
CA PHE A 326 18.95 5.99 -8.46
C PHE A 326 19.01 5.58 -9.92
N ALA A 327 18.90 6.54 -10.84
CA ALA A 327 18.80 6.26 -12.28
C ALA A 327 19.90 5.36 -12.84
N ALA A 328 21.13 5.51 -12.39
CA ALA A 328 22.24 4.66 -12.89
C ALA A 328 22.01 3.17 -12.59
N LEU A 329 21.53 2.85 -11.38
CA LEU A 329 21.18 1.48 -11.01
C LEU A 329 19.92 1.02 -11.72
N GLU A 330 18.98 1.91 -11.98
CA GLU A 330 17.78 1.60 -12.73
C GLU A 330 18.10 1.23 -14.17
N TYR A 331 18.93 2.01 -14.88
CA TYR A 331 19.40 1.64 -16.20
C TYR A 331 20.15 0.32 -16.19
N ALA A 332 21.01 0.09 -15.19
CA ALA A 332 21.64 -1.21 -15.01
C ALA A 332 20.60 -2.32 -14.78
N GLY A 333 19.47 -2.00 -14.15
CA GLY A 333 18.32 -2.90 -13.97
C GLY A 333 17.63 -3.23 -15.28
N TYR A 334 17.36 -2.24 -16.12
CA TYR A 334 16.74 -2.47 -17.42
C TYR A 334 17.62 -3.31 -18.35
N PHE A 335 18.91 -2.98 -18.44
CA PHE A 335 19.87 -3.82 -19.14
C PHE A 335 19.99 -5.21 -18.53
N GLY A 336 20.01 -5.29 -17.20
CA GLY A 336 20.06 -6.54 -16.46
C GLY A 336 18.85 -7.43 -16.72
N MET A 337 17.63 -6.87 -16.80
CA MET A 337 16.42 -7.61 -17.16
C MET A 337 16.51 -8.21 -18.58
N LEU A 338 16.94 -7.42 -19.57
CA LEU A 338 17.12 -7.89 -20.94
C LEU A 338 18.20 -8.98 -21.01
N ALA A 339 19.34 -8.78 -20.32
CA ALA A 339 20.42 -9.75 -20.25
C ALA A 339 19.97 -11.03 -19.53
N ALA A 340 19.13 -10.89 -18.49
CA ALA A 340 18.57 -12.01 -17.75
C ALA A 340 17.63 -12.87 -18.60
N LEU A 341 16.76 -12.25 -19.39
CA LEU A 341 15.89 -12.93 -20.35
C LEU A 341 16.71 -13.65 -21.43
N ALA A 342 17.79 -13.06 -21.93
CA ALA A 342 18.68 -13.64 -22.93
C ALA A 342 19.60 -14.74 -22.36
N SER A 343 19.76 -14.84 -21.04
CA SER A 343 20.76 -15.72 -20.39
C SER A 343 20.46 -17.21 -20.45
N ARG A 344 19.19 -17.57 -20.72
CA ARG A 344 18.64 -18.94 -20.67
C ARG A 344 18.80 -19.65 -19.31
N ARG A 345 19.15 -18.91 -18.23
CA ARG A 345 19.25 -19.43 -16.87
C ARG A 345 17.95 -19.18 -16.12
N ALA A 346 17.28 -20.20 -15.65
CA ALA A 346 15.93 -20.15 -15.08
C ALA A 346 15.74 -19.04 -14.03
N ARG A 347 16.69 -18.89 -13.09
CA ARG A 347 16.59 -17.90 -12.03
C ARG A 347 16.73 -16.46 -12.56
N ALA A 348 17.68 -16.25 -13.49
CA ALA A 348 17.84 -14.95 -14.13
C ALA A 348 16.61 -14.60 -14.99
N VAL A 349 16.16 -15.54 -15.82
CA VAL A 349 14.94 -15.37 -16.64
C VAL A 349 13.75 -15.03 -15.75
N PHE A 350 13.55 -15.72 -14.62
CA PHE A 350 12.46 -15.44 -13.69
C PHE A 350 12.53 -13.99 -13.16
N VAL A 351 13.69 -13.58 -12.62
CA VAL A 351 13.86 -12.21 -12.08
C VAL A 351 13.64 -11.15 -13.15
N GLY A 352 14.24 -11.32 -14.34
CA GLY A 352 14.08 -10.39 -15.46
C GLY A 352 12.63 -10.32 -15.96
N ALA A 353 11.96 -11.48 -16.05
CA ALA A 353 10.60 -11.56 -16.54
C ALA A 353 9.58 -10.95 -15.57
N VAL A 354 9.69 -11.18 -14.25
CA VAL A 354 8.80 -10.54 -13.28
C VAL A 354 8.93 -9.03 -13.35
N GLY A 355 10.15 -8.50 -13.31
CA GLY A 355 10.38 -7.05 -13.42
C GLY A 355 9.82 -6.48 -14.73
N PHE A 356 10.09 -7.15 -15.84
CA PHE A 356 9.60 -6.74 -17.17
C PHE A 356 8.08 -6.74 -17.27
N VAL A 357 7.41 -7.80 -16.81
CA VAL A 357 5.94 -7.92 -16.85
C VAL A 357 5.28 -6.84 -15.98
N LEU A 358 5.82 -6.59 -14.79
CA LEU A 358 5.28 -5.54 -13.91
C LEU A 358 5.46 -4.15 -14.50
N LEU A 359 6.61 -3.83 -15.10
CA LEU A 359 6.81 -2.56 -15.80
C LEU A 359 5.94 -2.44 -17.05
N LEU A 360 5.76 -3.53 -17.80
CA LEU A 360 4.87 -3.57 -18.96
C LEU A 360 3.40 -3.34 -18.55
N GLY A 361 3.03 -3.74 -17.34
CA GLY A 361 1.70 -3.47 -16.77
C GLY A 361 1.39 -1.97 -16.57
N LEU A 362 2.38 -1.08 -16.64
CA LEU A 362 2.19 0.38 -16.70
C LEU A 362 1.78 0.89 -18.08
N CYS A 363 1.86 0.03 -19.10
CA CYS A 363 1.53 0.34 -20.47
C CYS A 363 0.09 -0.09 -20.80
N ASP A 364 -0.60 0.64 -21.67
CA ASP A 364 -1.96 0.32 -22.14
C ASP A 364 -1.99 -0.90 -23.08
N ALA A 365 -0.90 -1.15 -23.83
CA ALA A 365 -0.84 -2.17 -24.87
C ALA A 365 -1.24 -3.60 -24.42
N PRO A 366 -0.79 -4.15 -23.27
CA PRO A 366 -1.22 -5.48 -22.84
C PRO A 366 -2.72 -5.54 -22.52
N TYR A 367 -3.30 -4.47 -21.99
CA TYR A 367 -4.73 -4.41 -21.68
C TYR A 367 -5.58 -4.32 -22.95
N LEU A 368 -5.13 -3.52 -23.92
CA LEU A 368 -5.77 -3.43 -25.25
C LEU A 368 -5.70 -4.77 -25.98
N ALA A 369 -4.55 -5.44 -25.93
CA ALA A 369 -4.38 -6.77 -26.55
C ALA A 369 -5.28 -7.84 -25.93
N LEU A 370 -5.62 -7.70 -24.66
CA LEU A 370 -6.55 -8.59 -23.95
C LEU A 370 -8.02 -8.17 -24.09
N GLY A 371 -8.33 -7.13 -24.88
CA GLY A 371 -9.68 -6.57 -24.99
C GLY A 371 -10.18 -5.85 -23.74
N LEU A 372 -9.28 -5.58 -22.80
CA LEU A 372 -9.55 -4.79 -21.60
C LEU A 372 -9.30 -3.33 -21.96
N ALA A 373 -10.34 -2.60 -22.35
CA ALA A 373 -10.21 -1.17 -22.57
C ALA A 373 -9.66 -0.51 -21.28
N PRO A 374 -8.79 0.52 -21.38
CA PRO A 374 -8.38 1.30 -20.23
C PRO A 374 -9.60 2.05 -19.66
N GLY A 375 -10.44 1.33 -18.97
CA GLY A 375 -11.68 1.80 -18.39
C GLY A 375 -11.62 1.84 -16.87
N PRO A 376 -12.73 2.22 -16.23
CA PRO A 376 -12.83 2.31 -14.76
C PRO A 376 -12.32 1.08 -14.01
N GLY A 377 -12.51 -0.11 -14.56
CA GLY A 377 -12.06 -1.37 -13.93
C GLY A 377 -10.53 -1.50 -13.85
N VAL A 378 -9.80 -1.11 -14.90
CA VAL A 378 -8.32 -1.15 -14.91
C VAL A 378 -7.75 -0.04 -14.04
N ALA A 379 -8.34 1.16 -14.06
CA ALA A 379 -7.92 2.26 -13.22
C ALA A 379 -8.08 1.94 -11.71
N ARG A 380 -9.08 1.14 -11.36
CA ARG A 380 -9.29 0.66 -9.97
C ARG A 380 -8.21 -0.32 -9.49
N LEU A 381 -7.43 -0.92 -10.38
CA LEU A 381 -6.34 -1.82 -10.00
C LEU A 381 -5.12 -1.08 -9.43
N GLY A 382 -5.08 0.25 -9.50
CA GLY A 382 -3.94 1.03 -9.03
C GLY A 382 -2.65 0.65 -9.75
N THR A 383 -2.68 0.73 -11.10
CA THR A 383 -1.58 0.25 -11.97
C THR A 383 -0.24 0.90 -11.66
N GLU A 384 -0.22 2.12 -11.11
CA GLU A 384 1.00 2.78 -10.63
C GLU A 384 1.74 1.98 -9.55
N ARG A 385 1.02 1.14 -8.78
CA ARG A 385 1.62 0.25 -7.77
C ARG A 385 2.49 -0.84 -8.39
N LEU A 386 2.34 -1.12 -9.69
CA LEU A 386 3.18 -2.07 -10.40
C LEU A 386 4.63 -1.61 -10.45
N ALA A 387 4.89 -0.31 -10.52
CA ALA A 387 6.24 0.23 -10.40
C ALA A 387 6.86 -0.08 -9.03
N GLN A 388 6.08 0.03 -7.94
CA GLN A 388 6.52 -0.37 -6.60
C GLN A 388 6.85 -1.87 -6.53
N LEU A 389 5.97 -2.72 -7.07
CA LEU A 389 6.19 -4.18 -7.09
C LEU A 389 7.39 -4.60 -7.94
N ALA A 390 7.68 -3.87 -9.02
CA ALA A 390 8.81 -4.16 -9.91
C ALA A 390 10.17 -3.90 -9.25
N ARG A 391 10.25 -2.99 -8.26
CA ARG A 391 11.53 -2.53 -7.67
C ARG A 391 12.48 -3.63 -7.23
N PRO A 392 12.11 -4.63 -6.41
CA PRO A 392 13.02 -5.69 -6.00
C PRO A 392 13.63 -6.44 -7.18
N PHE A 393 12.87 -6.61 -8.24
CA PHE A 393 13.29 -7.33 -9.44
C PHE A 393 14.16 -6.47 -10.34
N VAL A 394 13.86 -5.18 -10.50
CA VAL A 394 14.70 -4.21 -11.21
C VAL A 394 16.06 -4.09 -10.51
N TRP A 395 16.06 -3.97 -9.19
CA TRP A 395 17.29 -3.92 -8.39
C TRP A 395 18.09 -5.22 -8.46
N ALA A 396 17.46 -6.39 -8.33
CA ALA A 396 18.13 -7.66 -8.48
C ALA A 396 18.67 -7.87 -9.90
N ALA A 397 17.95 -7.42 -10.91
CA ALA A 397 18.42 -7.42 -12.30
C ALA A 397 19.60 -6.45 -12.53
N ALA A 398 19.61 -5.29 -11.83
CA ALA A 398 20.77 -4.41 -11.80
C ALA A 398 22.01 -5.14 -11.26
N GLY A 399 21.84 -5.91 -10.19
CA GLY A 399 22.89 -6.78 -9.65
C GLY A 399 23.39 -7.79 -10.68
N TYR A 400 22.47 -8.40 -11.44
CA TYR A 400 22.83 -9.33 -12.52
C TYR A 400 23.60 -8.63 -13.66
N GLY A 401 23.12 -7.47 -14.11
CA GLY A 401 23.79 -6.65 -15.12
C GLY A 401 25.20 -6.22 -14.70
N LEU A 402 25.33 -5.76 -13.45
CA LEU A 402 26.64 -5.43 -12.87
C LEU A 402 27.57 -6.64 -12.81
N ALA A 403 27.06 -7.83 -12.45
CA ALA A 403 27.86 -9.05 -12.42
C ALA A 403 28.39 -9.43 -13.82
N ILE A 404 27.56 -9.29 -14.86
CA ILE A 404 28.00 -9.50 -16.26
C ILE A 404 29.06 -8.49 -16.65
N PHE A 405 28.80 -7.20 -16.39
CA PHE A 405 29.75 -6.13 -16.70
C PHE A 405 31.11 -6.36 -16.04
N VAL A 406 31.10 -6.69 -14.74
CA VAL A 406 32.34 -6.99 -13.99
C VAL A 406 33.02 -8.22 -14.55
N GLY A 407 32.30 -9.27 -14.94
CA GLY A 407 32.83 -10.46 -15.58
C GLY A 407 33.60 -10.13 -16.88
N HIS A 408 32.98 -9.32 -17.74
CA HIS A 408 33.60 -8.87 -18.98
C HIS A 408 34.81 -7.96 -18.74
N ALA A 409 34.70 -7.01 -17.82
CA ALA A 409 35.79 -6.13 -17.43
C ALA A 409 36.99 -6.92 -16.93
N ARG A 410 36.75 -7.97 -16.12
CA ARG A 410 37.82 -8.88 -15.64
C ARG A 410 38.50 -9.65 -16.78
N THR A 411 37.70 -10.16 -17.72
CA THR A 411 38.27 -10.88 -18.88
C THR A 411 39.14 -9.95 -19.74
N ALA A 412 38.63 -8.75 -20.03
CA ALA A 412 39.36 -7.71 -20.75
C ALA A 412 40.64 -7.29 -20.00
N TRP A 413 40.58 -7.18 -18.66
CA TRP A 413 41.73 -6.89 -17.82
C TRP A 413 42.81 -7.97 -17.91
N ARG A 414 42.42 -9.23 -17.84
CA ARG A 414 43.37 -10.37 -17.94
C ARG A 414 44.05 -10.46 -19.30
N GLY A 415 43.35 -10.07 -20.36
CA GLY A 415 43.92 -10.01 -21.72
C GLY A 415 44.70 -8.73 -22.03
N ALA A 416 44.72 -7.76 -21.12
CA ALA A 416 45.38 -6.49 -21.34
C ALA A 416 46.92 -6.59 -21.13
N THR A 417 47.67 -5.77 -21.87
CA THR A 417 49.13 -5.65 -21.66
C THR A 417 49.41 -5.13 -20.25
N ARG A 418 50.60 -5.50 -19.68
CA ARG A 418 51.02 -5.07 -18.34
C ARG A 418 50.94 -3.55 -18.14
N ARG A 419 51.28 -2.78 -19.18
CA ARG A 419 51.19 -1.31 -19.16
C ARG A 419 49.74 -0.84 -18.99
N ARG A 420 48.79 -1.43 -19.73
CA ARG A 420 47.35 -1.11 -19.62
C ARG A 420 46.78 -1.53 -18.26
N GLN A 421 47.25 -2.65 -17.71
CA GLN A 421 46.85 -3.10 -16.37
C GLN A 421 47.36 -2.12 -15.30
N LEU A 422 48.59 -1.65 -15.38
CA LEU A 422 49.15 -0.66 -14.44
C LEU A 422 48.42 0.68 -14.50
N ILE A 423 48.15 1.19 -15.71
CA ILE A 423 47.37 2.43 -15.89
C ILE A 423 45.96 2.25 -15.33
N GLY A 424 45.32 1.15 -15.64
CA GLY A 424 44.00 0.85 -15.11
C GLY A 424 43.96 0.70 -13.59
N ALA A 425 44.99 0.05 -12.99
CA ALA A 425 45.14 -0.07 -11.54
C ALA A 425 45.31 1.30 -10.87
N ALA A 426 46.13 2.17 -11.47
CA ALA A 426 46.30 3.53 -10.97
C ALA A 426 45.01 4.35 -11.01
N ILE A 427 44.28 4.29 -12.14
CA ILE A 427 42.96 4.94 -12.27
C ILE A 427 41.98 4.37 -11.24
N LEU A 428 41.91 3.06 -11.09
CA LEU A 428 41.04 2.41 -10.11
C LEU A 428 41.43 2.79 -8.68
N GLY A 429 42.71 2.85 -8.37
CA GLY A 429 43.22 3.29 -7.07
C GLY A 429 42.85 4.74 -6.75
N LEU A 430 43.00 5.64 -7.72
CA LEU A 430 42.58 7.05 -7.58
C LEU A 430 41.07 7.19 -7.36
N VAL A 431 40.27 6.48 -8.15
CA VAL A 431 38.80 6.52 -8.01
C VAL A 431 38.39 5.88 -6.68
N ALA A 432 38.98 4.75 -6.28
CA ALA A 432 38.72 4.12 -4.99
C ALA A 432 39.10 5.05 -3.82
N GLY A 433 40.26 5.69 -3.88
CA GLY A 433 40.69 6.65 -2.86
C GLY A 433 39.79 7.87 -2.76
N ALA A 434 39.38 8.45 -3.90
CA ALA A 434 38.43 9.55 -3.93
C ALA A 434 37.07 9.14 -3.35
N THR A 435 36.61 7.94 -3.65
CA THR A 435 35.35 7.41 -3.15
C THR A 435 35.39 7.11 -1.66
N LEU A 436 36.44 6.44 -1.17
CA LEU A 436 36.61 6.19 0.26
C LEU A 436 36.63 7.48 1.06
N ARG A 437 37.22 8.54 0.51
CA ARG A 437 37.22 9.86 1.12
C ARG A 437 35.84 10.51 1.14
N ALA A 438 35.06 10.33 0.07
CA ALA A 438 33.69 10.90 -0.04
C ALA A 438 32.63 10.03 0.63
N LEU A 439 32.95 8.77 0.98
CA LEU A 439 31.98 7.81 1.50
C LEU A 439 31.29 8.28 2.81
N PRO A 440 31.96 8.87 3.80
CA PRO A 440 31.31 9.34 5.01
C PRO A 440 30.29 10.45 4.73
N ASP A 441 30.65 11.47 3.94
CA ASP A 441 29.77 12.58 3.62
C ASP A 441 28.58 12.14 2.79
N LEU A 442 28.81 11.20 1.90
CA LEU A 442 27.80 10.60 1.07
C LEU A 442 26.84 9.74 1.88
N TRP A 443 27.39 8.92 2.79
CA TRP A 443 26.59 8.12 3.71
C TRP A 443 25.71 9.00 4.59
N SER A 444 26.25 10.03 5.23
CA SER A 444 25.46 10.96 6.04
C SER A 444 24.36 11.61 5.21
N SER A 445 24.67 12.12 4.02
CA SER A 445 23.67 12.74 3.12
C SER A 445 22.53 11.79 2.74
N VAL A 446 22.84 10.54 2.41
CA VAL A 446 21.84 9.54 2.03
C VAL A 446 21.04 9.07 3.25
N SER A 447 21.72 8.81 4.37
CA SER A 447 21.12 8.41 5.64
C SER A 447 20.22 9.51 6.19
N ASP A 448 20.70 10.76 6.21
CA ASP A 448 19.94 11.91 6.68
C ASP A 448 18.67 12.12 5.84
N ARG A 449 18.78 11.98 4.51
CA ARG A 449 17.63 12.04 3.63
C ARG A 449 16.64 10.89 3.87
N ALA A 450 17.12 9.67 4.00
CA ALA A 450 16.28 8.50 4.26
C ALA A 450 15.58 8.63 5.62
N SER A 451 16.29 9.06 6.66
CA SER A 451 15.71 9.28 7.99
C SER A 451 14.78 10.49 8.04
N ALA A 452 15.05 11.54 7.25
CA ALA A 452 14.17 12.70 7.16
C ALA A 452 12.77 12.34 6.65
N GLU A 453 12.64 11.37 5.73
CA GLU A 453 11.34 10.93 5.24
C GLU A 453 10.49 10.27 6.35
N THR A 454 11.11 9.65 7.35
CA THR A 454 10.41 9.08 8.51
C THR A 454 9.92 10.14 9.49
N ARG A 455 10.47 11.35 9.41
CA ARG A 455 10.17 12.48 10.29
C ARG A 455 9.31 13.56 9.60
N VAL A 456 8.80 13.27 8.41
CA VAL A 456 7.91 14.20 7.71
C VAL A 456 6.60 14.25 8.45
N VAL A 457 6.43 15.30 9.23
CA VAL A 457 5.19 15.64 9.93
C VAL A 457 4.52 16.74 9.15
N ALA A 458 3.21 16.62 8.90
CA ALA A 458 2.45 17.74 8.37
C ALA A 458 2.57 18.91 9.34
N PRO A 459 2.73 20.15 8.86
CA PRO A 459 2.68 21.32 9.74
C PRO A 459 1.43 21.25 10.60
N ASP A 460 1.58 21.39 11.91
CA ASP A 460 0.41 21.43 12.79
C ASP A 460 -0.40 22.69 12.46
N PRO A 461 -1.63 22.57 11.92
CA PRO A 461 -2.43 23.73 11.61
C PRO A 461 -2.69 24.52 12.89
N LEU A 462 -2.46 25.82 12.83
CA LEU A 462 -2.72 26.70 13.95
C LEU A 462 -4.16 26.50 14.45
N GLY A 463 -4.33 26.12 15.72
CA GLY A 463 -5.63 25.88 16.35
C GLY A 463 -6.12 24.44 16.34
N ARG A 464 -5.33 23.46 15.86
CA ARG A 464 -5.73 22.03 15.89
C ARG A 464 -6.01 21.55 17.32
N ALA A 465 -5.19 21.91 18.29
CA ALA A 465 -5.38 21.51 19.66
C ALA A 465 -6.71 22.02 20.25
N GLU A 466 -7.08 23.28 19.93
CA GLU A 466 -8.35 23.87 20.35
C GLU A 466 -9.53 23.20 19.64
N LEU A 467 -9.43 22.97 18.33
CA LEU A 467 -10.45 22.24 17.57
C LEU A 467 -10.64 20.81 18.13
N THR A 468 -9.55 20.11 18.41
CA THR A 468 -9.58 18.74 18.99
C THR A 468 -10.29 18.74 20.35
N ARG A 469 -9.98 19.69 21.22
CA ARG A 469 -10.64 19.85 22.53
C ARG A 469 -12.14 20.11 22.38
N TRP A 470 -12.48 21.06 21.49
CA TRP A 470 -13.89 21.35 21.16
C TRP A 470 -14.61 20.12 20.61
N ALA A 471 -13.99 19.37 19.69
CA ALA A 471 -14.57 18.16 19.10
C ALA A 471 -14.76 17.05 20.16
N ALA A 472 -13.81 16.87 21.06
CA ALA A 472 -13.94 15.90 22.15
C ALA A 472 -15.09 16.24 23.11
N GLU A 473 -15.36 17.52 23.36
CA GLU A 473 -16.51 17.96 24.13
C GLU A 473 -17.82 17.65 23.41
N ARG A 474 -17.86 17.86 22.07
CA ARG A 474 -19.04 17.58 21.26
C ARG A 474 -19.31 16.09 21.11
N ALA A 475 -18.27 15.28 20.91
CA ALA A 475 -18.39 13.83 20.82
C ALA A 475 -19.07 13.23 22.07
N ARG A 476 -18.78 13.74 23.26
CA ARG A 476 -19.41 13.30 24.51
C ARG A 476 -20.92 13.61 24.61
N SER A 477 -21.40 14.54 23.81
CA SER A 477 -22.83 14.92 23.78
C SER A 477 -23.65 14.18 22.70
N ILE A 478 -23.01 13.30 21.92
CA ILE A 478 -23.69 12.54 20.88
C ILE A 478 -24.41 11.36 21.52
N ALA A 479 -25.70 11.27 21.22
CA ALA A 479 -26.57 10.17 21.65
C ALA A 479 -27.40 9.70 20.43
N PRO A 480 -28.05 8.53 20.49
CA PRO A 480 -28.88 8.04 19.38
C PRO A 480 -29.98 9.01 18.92
N ASP A 481 -30.54 9.77 19.84
CA ASP A 481 -31.58 10.78 19.61
C ASP A 481 -31.03 12.21 19.40
N ALA A 482 -29.72 12.38 19.49
CA ALA A 482 -29.00 13.64 19.25
C ALA A 482 -27.78 13.41 18.37
N TRP A 483 -27.89 12.53 17.39
CA TRP A 483 -26.77 12.16 16.52
C TRP A 483 -26.29 13.35 15.68
N ALA A 484 -24.99 13.52 15.60
CA ALA A 484 -24.38 14.66 14.90
C ALA A 484 -23.07 14.27 14.21
N ARG A 485 -22.81 14.89 13.07
CA ARG A 485 -21.54 14.81 12.33
C ARG A 485 -20.96 16.18 12.06
N ALA A 486 -19.63 16.24 11.94
CA ALA A 486 -18.92 17.38 11.40
C ALA A 486 -18.51 17.12 9.93
N LEU A 487 -18.89 18.04 9.04
CA LEU A 487 -18.52 18.02 7.63
C LEU A 487 -17.33 18.94 7.40
N PHE A 488 -16.27 18.44 6.81
CA PHE A 488 -15.16 19.24 6.29
C PHE A 488 -15.43 19.61 4.83
N GLU A 489 -15.35 20.88 4.48
CA GLU A 489 -15.61 21.33 3.09
C GLU A 489 -14.43 21.04 2.16
N GLU A 490 -13.23 20.95 2.70
CA GLU A 490 -12.04 20.57 1.95
C GLU A 490 -11.68 19.11 2.20
N ASP A 491 -11.11 18.47 1.17
CA ASP A 491 -10.49 17.15 1.31
C ASP A 491 -9.19 17.30 2.10
N THR A 492 -9.29 17.18 3.40
CA THR A 492 -8.16 17.20 4.31
C THR A 492 -8.18 15.91 5.15
N HIS A 493 -7.01 15.33 5.42
CA HIS A 493 -6.92 14.19 6.35
C HIS A 493 -7.25 14.57 7.81
N GLU A 494 -7.53 15.84 8.08
CA GLU A 494 -7.87 16.36 9.41
C GLU A 494 -9.14 15.72 9.98
N HIS A 495 -10.14 15.43 9.14
CA HIS A 495 -11.36 14.80 9.60
C HIS A 495 -11.10 13.40 10.17
N PHE A 496 -10.23 12.58 9.54
CA PHE A 496 -9.84 11.27 10.09
C PHE A 496 -9.08 11.40 11.41
N HIS A 497 -8.16 12.37 11.48
CA HIS A 497 -7.45 12.65 12.72
C HIS A 497 -8.42 12.99 13.86
N LEU A 498 -9.35 13.90 13.58
CA LEU A 498 -10.32 14.36 14.56
C LEU A 498 -11.19 13.20 15.07
N THR A 499 -11.72 12.35 14.16
CA THR A 499 -12.47 11.15 14.54
C THR A 499 -11.62 10.19 15.37
N ALA A 500 -10.39 9.89 14.95
CA ALA A 500 -9.51 8.96 15.63
C ALA A 500 -9.16 9.37 17.07
N VAL A 501 -9.03 10.69 17.30
CA VAL A 501 -8.61 11.23 18.60
C VAL A 501 -9.78 11.54 19.53
N THR A 502 -10.93 11.95 18.96
CA THR A 502 -12.05 12.48 19.76
C THR A 502 -13.29 11.60 19.75
N GLY A 503 -13.42 10.70 18.78
CA GLY A 503 -14.64 9.93 18.51
C GLY A 503 -15.76 10.75 17.88
N LEU A 504 -15.53 12.04 17.53
CA LEU A 504 -16.53 12.84 16.83
C LEU A 504 -16.74 12.26 15.41
N PRO A 505 -17.98 11.92 15.01
CA PRO A 505 -18.25 11.48 13.65
C PRO A 505 -17.94 12.60 12.64
N THR A 506 -17.09 12.29 11.65
CA THR A 506 -16.69 13.26 10.63
C THR A 506 -16.74 12.69 9.23
N PHE A 507 -16.88 13.55 8.26
CA PHE A 507 -16.68 13.26 6.85
C PHE A 507 -16.31 14.53 6.08
N HIS A 508 -15.98 14.41 4.80
CA HIS A 508 -15.63 15.56 3.97
C HIS A 508 -16.53 15.66 2.74
N LEU A 509 -16.64 16.87 2.22
CA LEU A 509 -17.33 17.14 0.97
C LEU A 509 -16.36 16.81 -0.17
N ALA A 510 -16.52 15.63 -0.78
CA ALA A 510 -15.68 15.24 -1.89
C ALA A 510 -16.17 15.90 -3.19
N PRO A 511 -15.36 16.74 -3.82
CA PRO A 511 -15.73 17.32 -5.12
C PRO A 511 -15.60 16.33 -6.27
N GLN A 512 -15.04 15.13 -6.02
CA GLN A 512 -14.78 14.15 -7.05
C GLN A 512 -15.98 13.23 -7.30
N PRO A 513 -16.45 13.10 -8.55
CA PRO A 513 -17.62 12.30 -8.90
C PRO A 513 -17.47 10.80 -8.62
N ASP A 514 -16.25 10.33 -8.36
CA ASP A 514 -15.91 8.91 -8.35
C ASP A 514 -15.76 8.31 -6.95
N LEU A 515 -15.88 9.12 -5.89
CA LEU A 515 -15.90 8.61 -4.52
C LEU A 515 -17.28 8.04 -4.21
N LEU A 516 -17.32 6.72 -4.04
CA LEU A 516 -18.55 5.98 -3.92
C LEU A 516 -19.03 5.90 -2.48
N LEU A 517 -20.33 5.93 -2.35
CA LEU A 517 -21.19 5.45 -1.28
C LEU A 517 -20.96 6.03 0.13
N ARG A 518 -19.73 6.31 0.54
CA ARG A 518 -19.40 6.57 1.95
C ARG A 518 -18.72 7.91 2.24
N GLU A 519 -18.07 8.51 1.24
CA GLU A 519 -17.22 9.68 1.45
C GLU A 519 -17.76 10.97 0.82
N ARG A 520 -18.97 10.89 0.24
CA ARG A 520 -19.51 11.96 -0.59
C ARG A 520 -20.93 12.34 -0.16
N ILE A 521 -21.17 13.62 -0.07
CA ILE A 521 -22.51 14.20 -0.22
C ILE A 521 -22.63 14.64 -1.68
N GLU A 522 -23.63 14.15 -2.39
CA GLU A 522 -23.85 14.48 -3.81
C GLU A 522 -24.27 15.93 -4.01
N ASP A 523 -24.97 16.47 -3.04
CA ASP A 523 -25.30 17.88 -2.98
C ASP A 523 -25.14 18.42 -1.55
N SER A 524 -24.92 19.72 -1.44
CA SER A 524 -24.86 20.45 -0.18
C SER A 524 -26.18 21.06 0.22
N SER A 525 -27.30 20.56 -0.33
CA SER A 525 -28.63 21.01 0.05
C SER A 525 -28.89 20.74 1.53
N GLU A 526 -29.72 21.59 2.11
CA GLU A 526 -30.14 21.46 3.51
C GLU A 526 -30.78 20.09 3.79
N ALA A 527 -31.48 19.52 2.81
CA ALA A 527 -32.09 18.20 2.89
C ALA A 527 -31.03 17.08 3.02
N SER A 528 -29.95 17.12 2.20
CA SER A 528 -28.84 16.16 2.28
C SER A 528 -28.07 16.30 3.59
N LEU A 529 -27.74 17.53 4.00
CA LEU A 529 -27.04 17.80 5.27
C LEU A 529 -27.85 17.27 6.45
N ARG A 530 -29.14 17.51 6.45
CA ARG A 530 -30.06 17.02 7.48
C ARG A 530 -30.16 15.50 7.49
N ARG A 531 -30.22 14.84 6.32
CA ARG A 531 -30.29 13.38 6.20
C ARG A 531 -29.07 12.69 6.82
N PHE A 532 -27.88 13.27 6.65
CA PHE A 532 -26.65 12.77 7.25
C PHE A 532 -26.35 13.34 8.65
N ASN A 533 -27.30 14.08 9.23
CA ASN A 533 -27.15 14.67 10.55
C ASN A 533 -25.94 15.59 10.69
N VAL A 534 -25.62 16.35 9.64
CA VAL A 534 -24.59 17.37 9.70
C VAL A 534 -25.04 18.47 10.64
N ARG A 535 -24.35 18.62 11.75
CA ARG A 535 -24.55 19.72 12.70
C ARG A 535 -23.50 20.81 12.53
N TRP A 536 -22.27 20.42 12.26
CA TRP A 536 -21.17 21.37 12.14
C TRP A 536 -20.52 21.25 10.78
N VAL A 537 -20.11 22.40 10.23
CA VAL A 537 -19.31 22.48 9.01
C VAL A 537 -18.00 23.13 9.34
N VAL A 538 -16.91 22.54 8.90
CA VAL A 538 -15.54 22.98 9.18
C VAL A 538 -14.88 23.41 7.87
N GLY A 539 -14.42 24.65 7.83
CA GLY A 539 -13.54 25.19 6.79
C GLY A 539 -12.12 25.27 7.30
N VAL A 540 -11.15 25.07 6.41
CA VAL A 540 -9.72 25.15 6.72
C VAL A 540 -9.11 26.31 5.96
N GLY A 541 -8.55 27.29 6.68
CA GLY A 541 -7.99 28.50 6.08
C GLY A 541 -9.02 29.54 5.61
N ARG A 542 -10.30 29.17 5.59
CA ARG A 542 -11.41 30.06 5.19
C ARG A 542 -12.67 29.77 6.01
N SER A 543 -13.63 30.68 5.97
CA SER A 543 -14.95 30.43 6.54
C SER A 543 -15.69 29.38 5.71
N PRO A 544 -16.43 28.44 6.38
CA PRO A 544 -17.30 27.51 5.67
C PRO A 544 -18.29 28.25 4.76
N SER A 545 -18.58 27.67 3.60
CA SER A 545 -19.62 28.19 2.70
C SER A 545 -21.01 27.87 3.22
N LEU A 546 -21.14 26.80 3.99
CA LEU A 546 -22.37 26.28 4.59
C LEU A 546 -22.46 26.68 6.06
N GLY A 547 -23.68 26.54 6.61
CA GLY A 547 -23.94 26.82 8.02
C GLY A 547 -24.27 28.29 8.32
N ASP A 548 -24.68 28.54 9.57
CA ASP A 548 -25.06 29.87 10.05
C ASP A 548 -23.83 30.73 10.33
N PRO A 549 -23.61 31.84 9.59
CA PRO A 549 -22.50 32.76 9.85
C PRO A 549 -22.51 33.32 11.29
N ALA A 550 -23.67 33.47 11.92
CA ALA A 550 -23.77 33.96 13.29
C ALA A 550 -23.26 32.98 14.34
N SER A 551 -23.15 31.69 13.98
CA SER A 551 -22.63 30.62 14.86
C SER A 551 -21.15 30.39 14.72
N GLU A 552 -20.44 31.14 13.84
CA GLU A 552 -19.06 30.87 13.51
C GLU A 552 -18.14 30.97 14.74
N LYS A 553 -17.33 29.92 14.91
CA LYS A 553 -16.24 29.84 15.87
C LYS A 553 -14.92 29.64 15.16
N GLN A 554 -13.90 30.34 15.57
CA GLN A 554 -12.57 30.24 15.00
C GLN A 554 -11.62 29.53 15.97
N PHE A 555 -10.85 28.58 15.44
CA PHE A 555 -9.78 27.86 16.10
C PHE A 555 -8.53 27.94 15.21
N GLY A 556 -7.75 29.00 15.36
CA GLY A 556 -6.62 29.25 14.48
C GLY A 556 -7.01 29.31 13.00
N THR A 557 -6.54 28.34 12.21
CA THR A 557 -6.89 28.20 10.78
C THR A 557 -8.24 27.56 10.53
N PHE A 558 -8.84 26.93 11.53
CA PHE A 558 -10.13 26.27 11.39
C PHE A 558 -11.26 27.21 11.76
N ARG A 559 -12.34 27.13 10.99
CA ARG A 559 -13.59 27.83 11.28
C ARG A 559 -14.75 26.86 11.23
N VAL A 560 -15.60 26.91 12.23
CA VAL A 560 -16.72 26.00 12.41
C VAL A 560 -18.01 26.76 12.45
N ARG A 561 -19.00 26.37 11.63
CA ARG A 561 -20.37 26.88 11.66
C ARG A 561 -21.35 25.78 12.01
N GLU A 562 -22.46 26.14 12.60
CA GLU A 562 -23.55 25.21 12.94
C GLU A 562 -24.65 25.27 11.88
N ILE A 563 -25.23 24.11 11.52
CA ILE A 563 -26.36 23.99 10.59
C ILE A 563 -27.66 24.20 11.37
N ARG A 564 -28.47 25.18 10.99
CA ARG A 564 -29.73 25.49 11.66
C ARG A 564 -30.77 24.38 11.54
N SER A 565 -30.81 23.68 10.41
CA SER A 565 -31.78 22.62 10.13
C SER A 565 -31.45 21.27 10.78
N TRP A 566 -30.33 21.18 11.50
CA TRP A 566 -30.01 19.95 12.23
C TRP A 566 -31.03 19.64 13.31
N ASP A 567 -31.54 18.41 13.34
CA ASP A 567 -32.58 17.95 14.28
C ASP A 567 -32.17 16.70 15.07
N GLY A 568 -30.98 16.19 14.88
CA GLY A 568 -30.40 15.04 15.60
C GLY A 568 -30.98 13.66 15.22
N LYS A 569 -31.97 13.59 14.35
CA LYS A 569 -32.72 12.34 14.05
C LYS A 569 -31.91 11.43 13.13
N PHE A 570 -31.34 10.35 13.66
CA PHE A 570 -30.65 9.34 12.86
C PHE A 570 -31.59 8.49 12.00
N ALA A 571 -32.83 8.21 12.46
CA ALA A 571 -33.84 7.50 11.71
C ALA A 571 -34.99 8.44 11.35
N ARG A 572 -35.57 8.28 10.13
CA ARG A 572 -36.63 9.12 9.61
C ARG A 572 -37.67 8.28 8.89
N ILE A 573 -38.94 8.61 9.06
CA ILE A 573 -40.02 8.06 8.24
C ILE A 573 -40.03 8.84 6.92
N GLU A 574 -39.78 8.14 5.81
CA GLU A 574 -39.79 8.66 4.44
C GLU A 574 -41.19 8.51 3.80
N ARG A 575 -41.91 7.46 4.19
CA ARG A 575 -43.31 7.20 3.73
C ARG A 575 -44.11 6.59 4.85
N GLY A 576 -45.39 7.01 4.93
CA GLY A 576 -46.29 6.63 5.99
C GLY A 576 -46.40 7.70 7.08
N SER A 577 -47.11 7.40 8.15
CA SER A 577 -47.30 8.27 9.31
C SER A 577 -46.98 7.52 10.60
N GLY A 578 -46.49 8.23 11.59
CA GLY A 578 -46.04 7.65 12.87
C GLY A 578 -44.81 8.34 13.42
N GLU A 579 -44.23 7.74 14.41
CA GLU A 579 -42.96 8.19 15.02
C GLU A 579 -41.92 7.08 14.96
N VAL A 580 -40.66 7.43 14.72
CA VAL A 580 -39.53 6.53 14.78
C VAL A 580 -38.51 7.08 15.77
N ARG A 581 -38.05 6.22 16.68
CA ARG A 581 -37.03 6.53 17.66
C ARG A 581 -35.89 5.54 17.55
N VAL A 582 -34.64 6.01 17.63
CA VAL A 582 -33.43 5.16 17.74
C VAL A 582 -33.17 4.87 19.22
N THR A 583 -33.19 3.60 19.59
CA THR A 583 -32.99 3.17 20.98
C THR A 583 -31.55 2.71 21.22
N ARG A 584 -30.84 2.26 20.18
CA ARG A 584 -29.41 1.91 20.19
C ARG A 584 -28.77 2.26 18.85
N LEU A 585 -27.56 2.81 18.92
CA LEU A 585 -26.72 3.11 17.76
C LEU A 585 -25.27 2.87 18.14
N ASP A 586 -24.66 1.86 17.54
CA ASP A 586 -23.26 1.48 17.71
C ASP A 586 -22.70 0.87 16.41
N ASP A 587 -21.44 0.46 16.46
CA ASP A 587 -20.73 -0.14 15.30
C ASP A 587 -21.22 -1.56 14.96
N ARG A 588 -22.09 -2.16 15.76
CA ARG A 588 -22.72 -3.48 15.52
C ARG A 588 -24.08 -3.36 14.89
N GLY A 589 -24.73 -2.20 14.98
CA GLY A 589 -26.02 -1.98 14.39
C GLY A 589 -26.82 -0.83 14.95
N VAL A 590 -28.04 -0.76 14.49
CA VAL A 590 -29.00 0.27 14.86
C VAL A 590 -30.29 -0.39 15.30
N GLU A 591 -30.84 0.05 16.42
CA GLU A 591 -32.14 -0.40 16.89
C GLU A 591 -33.12 0.76 16.86
N VAL A 592 -34.25 0.54 16.22
CA VAL A 592 -35.31 1.53 16.09
C VAL A 592 -36.63 1.00 16.63
N GLU A 593 -37.45 1.89 17.15
CA GLU A 593 -38.82 1.63 17.57
C GLU A 593 -39.77 2.52 16.77
N VAL A 594 -40.74 1.90 16.13
CA VAL A 594 -41.80 2.57 15.36
C VAL A 594 -43.10 2.54 16.15
N THR A 595 -43.69 3.72 16.37
CA THR A 595 -44.95 3.90 17.14
C THR A 595 -45.93 4.82 16.40
N GLY A 596 -47.15 4.89 16.88
CA GLY A 596 -48.18 5.81 16.34
C GLY A 596 -48.70 5.44 14.95
N THR A 597 -48.50 4.20 14.50
CA THR A 597 -49.03 3.68 13.23
C THR A 597 -49.58 2.28 13.42
N ALA A 598 -50.54 1.88 12.58
CA ALA A 598 -51.00 0.50 12.47
C ALA A 598 -50.45 -0.21 11.23
N GLU A 599 -49.94 0.56 10.26
CA GLU A 599 -49.39 0.06 8.99
C GLU A 599 -47.87 0.20 8.96
N PRO A 600 -47.18 -0.64 8.17
CA PRO A 600 -45.75 -0.49 7.96
C PRO A 600 -45.38 0.87 7.36
N VAL A 601 -44.29 1.46 7.84
CA VAL A 601 -43.75 2.73 7.37
C VAL A 601 -42.34 2.54 6.79
N LEU A 602 -42.00 3.31 5.77
CA LEU A 602 -40.64 3.30 5.22
C LEU A 602 -39.75 4.17 6.10
N VAL A 603 -38.81 3.52 6.78
CA VAL A 603 -37.79 4.19 7.61
C VAL A 603 -36.47 4.19 6.90
N ALA A 604 -35.81 5.36 6.80
CA ALA A 604 -34.44 5.51 6.34
C ALA A 604 -33.52 5.90 7.51
N LEU A 605 -32.32 5.32 7.53
CA LEU A 605 -31.28 5.60 8.52
C LEU A 605 -30.28 6.62 7.97
N GLY A 606 -29.70 7.46 8.83
CA GLY A 606 -28.66 8.43 8.49
C GLY A 606 -27.27 7.79 8.28
N THR A 607 -27.22 6.62 7.63
CA THR A 607 -26.00 5.87 7.34
C THR A 607 -26.01 5.32 5.92
N GLY A 608 -24.85 5.20 5.31
CA GLY A 608 -24.68 4.68 3.96
C GLY A 608 -25.14 3.22 3.82
N TYR A 609 -25.76 2.91 2.69
CA TYR A 609 -26.16 1.54 2.38
C TYR A 609 -24.92 0.69 2.03
N TYR A 610 -24.89 -0.49 2.64
CA TYR A 610 -23.95 -1.54 2.31
C TYR A 610 -24.70 -2.89 2.22
N PRO A 611 -24.38 -3.78 1.27
CA PRO A 611 -25.20 -4.99 1.03
C PRO A 611 -25.31 -5.98 2.18
N ARG A 612 -24.49 -5.82 3.23
CA ARG A 612 -24.56 -6.67 4.43
C ARG A 612 -25.63 -6.26 5.44
N TRP A 613 -26.23 -5.09 5.28
CA TRP A 613 -27.29 -4.67 6.18
C TRP A 613 -28.47 -5.66 6.16
N ARG A 614 -28.93 -6.03 7.33
CA ARG A 614 -30.13 -6.86 7.58
C ARG A 614 -30.97 -6.15 8.61
N ALA A 615 -32.27 -6.33 8.51
CA ALA A 615 -33.23 -5.83 9.50
C ALA A 615 -34.08 -6.99 10.03
N ARG A 616 -34.31 -7.03 11.33
CA ARG A 616 -35.11 -8.05 11.98
C ARG A 616 -36.03 -7.40 13.00
N HIS A 617 -37.32 -7.61 12.83
CA HIS A 617 -38.32 -7.20 13.77
C HIS A 617 -38.26 -8.01 15.07
N ALA A 618 -38.74 -7.47 16.18
CA ALA A 618 -38.75 -8.14 17.48
C ALA A 618 -39.56 -9.48 17.49
N SER A 619 -40.50 -9.64 16.57
CA SER A 619 -41.18 -10.92 16.33
C SER A 619 -40.31 -12.01 15.70
N GLY A 620 -39.11 -11.69 15.30
CA GLY A 620 -38.19 -12.57 14.56
C GLY A 620 -38.32 -12.46 13.03
N ALA A 621 -39.31 -11.73 12.52
CA ALA A 621 -39.48 -11.53 11.07
C ALA A 621 -38.29 -10.76 10.47
N ALA A 622 -37.79 -11.22 9.34
CA ALA A 622 -36.79 -10.51 8.56
C ALA A 622 -37.47 -9.43 7.70
N GLU A 623 -36.98 -8.20 7.80
CA GLU A 623 -37.47 -7.09 7.01
C GLU A 623 -36.49 -6.82 5.85
N PRO A 624 -36.95 -6.73 4.59
CA PRO A 624 -36.09 -6.42 3.46
C PRO A 624 -35.44 -5.04 3.61
N VAL A 625 -34.11 -5.01 3.52
CA VAL A 625 -33.35 -3.76 3.52
C VAL A 625 -33.12 -3.31 2.08
N HIS A 626 -33.31 -2.04 1.84
CA HIS A 626 -33.21 -1.41 0.52
C HIS A 626 -32.15 -0.31 0.50
N ALA A 627 -31.50 -0.17 -0.65
CA ALA A 627 -30.71 1.01 -0.98
C ALA A 627 -31.66 2.16 -1.36
N TYR A 628 -31.78 3.16 -0.50
CA TYR A 628 -32.67 4.29 -0.74
C TYR A 628 -31.86 5.51 -1.18
N PRO A 629 -32.14 6.09 -2.38
CA PRO A 629 -31.34 7.20 -2.89
C PRO A 629 -31.48 8.45 -2.01
N THR A 630 -30.38 9.13 -1.78
CA THR A 630 -30.35 10.37 -0.99
C THR A 630 -31.03 11.52 -1.71
N ILE A 631 -30.92 11.55 -3.03
CA ILE A 631 -31.60 12.44 -3.95
C ILE A 631 -32.16 11.62 -5.13
N PRO A 632 -33.24 12.06 -5.78
CA PRO A 632 -33.78 11.37 -6.96
C PRO A 632 -32.71 11.19 -8.04
N GLY A 633 -32.46 9.93 -8.44
CA GLY A 633 -31.44 9.60 -9.45
C GLY A 633 -30.00 9.71 -8.99
N GLY A 634 -29.75 9.97 -7.71
CA GLY A 634 -28.42 10.03 -7.12
C GLY A 634 -27.76 8.66 -6.98
N ALA A 635 -26.43 8.66 -6.92
CA ALA A 635 -25.63 7.45 -6.77
C ALA A 635 -25.44 7.05 -5.29
N LEU A 636 -25.57 8.00 -4.38
CA LEU A 636 -25.45 7.75 -2.95
C LEU A 636 -26.76 7.24 -2.37
N HIS A 637 -26.67 6.15 -1.62
CA HIS A 637 -27.83 5.50 -1.01
C HIS A 637 -27.65 5.36 0.50
N VAL A 638 -28.73 5.49 1.23
CA VAL A 638 -28.84 5.19 2.65
C VAL A 638 -29.60 3.89 2.87
N VAL A 639 -29.44 3.34 4.06
CA VAL A 639 -30.17 2.15 4.51
C VAL A 639 -31.63 2.51 4.72
N ALA A 640 -32.58 1.75 4.11
CA ALA A 640 -34.00 1.87 4.39
C ALA A 640 -34.71 0.51 4.44
N ALA A 641 -35.82 0.45 5.20
CA ALA A 641 -36.69 -0.72 5.26
C ALA A 641 -38.11 -0.30 5.54
N TRP A 642 -39.07 -1.12 5.09
CA TRP A 642 -40.46 -1.03 5.51
C TRP A 642 -40.62 -1.72 6.86
N LEU A 643 -40.96 -0.98 7.90
CA LEU A 643 -41.01 -1.46 9.27
C LEU A 643 -42.44 -1.49 9.79
N ALA A 644 -42.85 -2.62 10.30
CA ALA A 644 -44.05 -2.74 11.10
C ALA A 644 -43.94 -1.97 12.42
N PRO A 645 -45.06 -1.61 13.10
CA PRO A 645 -45.00 -1.04 14.43
C PRO A 645 -44.23 -1.94 15.41
N GLY A 646 -43.44 -1.34 16.24
CA GLY A 646 -42.62 -2.04 17.23
C GLY A 646 -41.10 -1.87 17.01
N ARG A 647 -40.35 -2.77 17.58
CA ARG A 647 -38.87 -2.73 17.64
C ARG A 647 -38.25 -3.51 16.50
N THR A 648 -37.33 -2.90 15.79
CA THR A 648 -36.54 -3.53 14.72
C THR A 648 -35.05 -3.27 14.93
N VAL A 649 -34.26 -4.32 14.76
CA VAL A 649 -32.81 -4.27 14.87
C VAL A 649 -32.19 -4.39 13.46
N PHE A 650 -31.40 -3.42 13.09
CA PHE A 650 -30.55 -3.46 11.91
C PHE A 650 -29.16 -3.93 12.31
N THR A 651 -28.64 -4.96 11.65
CA THR A 651 -27.29 -5.48 11.82
C THR A 651 -26.53 -5.50 10.48
N ILE A 652 -25.21 -5.55 10.53
CA ILE A 652 -24.37 -5.55 9.33
C ILE A 652 -23.57 -6.87 9.22
N ASP A 653 -24.24 -7.97 9.41
CA ASP A 653 -23.68 -9.33 9.48
C ASP A 653 -24.15 -10.25 8.34
N GLY A 654 -24.88 -9.70 7.36
CA GLY A 654 -25.43 -10.49 6.26
C GLY A 654 -24.33 -11.05 5.35
N PRO A 655 -24.24 -12.39 5.15
CA PRO A 655 -23.28 -12.97 4.23
C PRO A 655 -23.59 -12.58 2.78
N LEU A 656 -22.53 -12.48 1.96
CA LEU A 656 -22.62 -12.23 0.53
C LEU A 656 -22.17 -13.48 -0.24
N PRO A 657 -22.67 -13.73 -1.47
CA PRO A 657 -22.28 -14.91 -2.26
C PRO A 657 -20.76 -15.03 -2.44
N SER A 658 -20.07 -13.91 -2.68
CA SER A 658 -18.62 -13.86 -2.84
C SER A 658 -17.83 -14.33 -1.61
N ASP A 659 -18.40 -14.26 -0.40
CA ASP A 659 -17.76 -14.73 0.83
C ASP A 659 -17.73 -16.28 0.84
N HIS A 660 -18.83 -16.90 0.42
CA HIS A 660 -18.91 -18.37 0.31
C HIS A 660 -18.02 -18.91 -0.79
N ASP A 661 -18.00 -18.25 -1.96
CA ASP A 661 -17.18 -18.67 -3.11
C ASP A 661 -15.69 -18.56 -2.78
N GLY A 662 -15.27 -17.44 -2.18
CA GLY A 662 -13.90 -17.22 -1.76
C GLY A 662 -13.43 -18.21 -0.70
N LEU A 663 -14.26 -18.46 0.31
CA LEU A 663 -13.97 -19.44 1.36
C LEU A 663 -13.88 -20.87 0.79
N ALA A 664 -14.82 -21.26 -0.06
CA ALA A 664 -14.82 -22.58 -0.70
C ALA A 664 -13.54 -22.82 -1.52
N LEU A 665 -13.14 -21.84 -2.33
CA LEU A 665 -11.90 -21.92 -3.11
C LEU A 665 -10.66 -22.03 -2.20
N SER A 666 -10.62 -21.28 -1.11
CA SER A 666 -9.51 -21.35 -0.16
C SER A 666 -9.44 -22.71 0.57
N ILE A 667 -10.58 -23.28 0.95
CA ILE A 667 -10.63 -24.63 1.56
C ILE A 667 -10.15 -25.69 0.56
N LEU A 668 -10.62 -25.65 -0.69
CA LEU A 668 -10.18 -26.59 -1.73
C LEU A 668 -8.67 -26.46 -1.97
N ALA A 669 -8.14 -25.23 -1.99
CA ALA A 669 -6.72 -25.01 -2.10
C ALA A 669 -5.92 -25.54 -0.90
N ALA A 670 -6.43 -25.36 0.32
CA ALA A 670 -5.79 -25.89 1.53
C ALA A 670 -5.76 -27.45 1.57
N LEU A 671 -6.80 -28.09 1.03
CA LEU A 671 -6.84 -29.56 0.91
C LEU A 671 -5.88 -30.07 -0.19
N ALA A 672 -5.58 -29.25 -1.19
CA ALA A 672 -4.66 -29.59 -2.28
C ALA A 672 -3.19 -29.30 -1.95
N ALA A 673 -2.92 -28.44 -0.95
CA ALA A 673 -1.58 -28.08 -0.49
C ALA A 673 -0.93 -29.20 0.36
#